data_d14739d4ef81e9e2f920867e6ea0be9e
#
_entry.id   d14739d4ef81e9e2f920867e6ea0be9e
#
_cell.length_a   1.000
_cell.length_b   1.000
_cell.length_c   1.000
_cell.angle_alpha   90.00
_cell.angle_beta   90.00
_cell.angle_gamma   90.00
#
_symmetry.space_group_name_H-M   'P 1'
#
loop_
_entity.id
_entity.type
_entity.pdbx_description
1 polymer ?
#
loop_
_entity_poly.entity_id
_entity_poly.type
_entity_poly.pdbx_seq_one_letter_code
_entity_poly.pdbx_strand_id
1 'polypeptide(L)'
;AELVRQISLMKQAGYGGAFLHSRIGLLTPYLGEEWFRMMQIGTQALQALDMDVWYYDEDKWPSGFAGGIVPRQNPDFRARCLIRLPLGTPVEAPDSVLLRDDHYLYVCRVNPMGQPRYNGTCWVDLMNPGTVRAFIESSYTPYVERFGGHPRVRGMFTDEPNVIVRPEMAHQGAVSYSPVLDSLFRARCGYELQPVIPALFDTVGEWRRIRLDYYRTVAYALEQAFSKPIGDYCAGNGWIWTGHYNGEDTPGLTMANTGNLMQQLRHMQQPGLDALALRLNTIYSAKGVTSVANQYGRQRRLCELFGIGGHNLSFEDRMWITSWNTIMGINFMCPHLYQYSLKGERKRDYPPAISHQQPYWPYNGLFEDFSARLCYFATAGVNEPDICVIHPQESAYLETQTSLITPTGVQEPVLAGLMRSHRNFDFGDEQIISETGRTDADRFVIGEMAYRGVVLPELTTIRRSTLDKLVEFAEAGGTVVVCGDYPRFVDGEPAPEQLVRLASNSVRVPVEGLGDLLAEKLPPPFRLEGAGCDSVWTHLRRVRNGMTLQLSNFSRKNEVTAALHFEEPDTRAVLWNPVNGECLRLMADSTGTFRLRFAPAQTWIVSTGRSAETARCAADYRLPGERRTVATLGGPWRQNRLSPNALTLDYAQFSKDGGRTWSVSEPVLAFSDRAAQSQPYNGPLLVRYPFRAEALPRNCSLVLEQPEMYASIRVNGRELRFGQGEETPGKNTGTTSKKTPGDVSDGELAGFYLDRAFRTAEITPLLKKGDNEIVLALDFRSAVPSSYDADERYGTEIESVYLTGDFAVRGKEVAPPLADSWRNRSPYLQRTAPVNRLTGFVLTDEPTQVEGDMTLQGYPFFAGSMTLEKEFDLERTDSAARYFLTFPACEATVIGINVNGTDLSPLFASPWEADVTPWLRPGSNKICLTLTNTLRNLLGPHHHKGGEFTEVRPVTFRAGEDVSNTMTGEPVGERDWYDARLKGRAALWRDAYHIIPSGLLAAPEIRRER
;
A
#
# COMPACT_ATOMS: atom_id res chain seq x y z
N ALA A 1 13.17 -18.72 18.40
CA ALA A 1 12.36 -18.09 19.47
C ALA A 1 11.68 -16.81 18.98
N GLU A 2 12.41 -15.82 18.42
CA GLU A 2 11.85 -14.51 18.05
C GLU A 2 10.77 -14.59 16.94
N LEU A 3 11.00 -15.37 15.87
CA LEU A 3 10.00 -15.58 14.81
C LEU A 3 8.67 -16.11 15.38
N VAL A 4 8.75 -17.10 16.29
CA VAL A 4 7.59 -17.69 16.95
C VAL A 4 6.87 -16.65 17.83
N ARG A 5 7.61 -15.82 18.58
CA ARG A 5 7.03 -14.74 19.38
C ARG A 5 6.28 -13.74 18.51
N GLN A 6 6.88 -13.31 17.41
CA GLN A 6 6.25 -12.34 16.49
C GLN A 6 4.98 -12.90 15.84
N ILE A 7 4.99 -14.17 15.41
CA ILE A 7 3.78 -14.84 14.90
C ILE A 7 2.68 -14.88 15.97
N SER A 8 3.03 -15.10 17.24
CA SER A 8 2.06 -15.04 18.33
C SER A 8 1.46 -13.64 18.51
N LEU A 9 2.27 -12.59 18.36
CA LEU A 9 1.79 -11.20 18.37
C LEU A 9 0.87 -10.89 17.18
N MET A 10 1.17 -11.42 16.00
CA MET A 10 0.28 -11.29 14.84
C MET A 10 -1.09 -11.93 15.12
N LYS A 11 -1.13 -13.13 15.70
CA LYS A 11 -2.39 -13.78 16.10
C LYS A 11 -3.18 -12.95 17.09
N GLN A 12 -2.52 -12.40 18.11
CA GLN A 12 -3.15 -11.53 19.12
C GLN A 12 -3.73 -10.26 18.51
N ALA A 13 -3.07 -9.73 17.49
CA ALA A 13 -3.53 -8.54 16.75
C ALA A 13 -4.64 -8.82 15.74
N GLY A 14 -5.09 -10.09 15.56
CA GLY A 14 -6.24 -10.44 14.72
C GLY A 14 -5.90 -10.95 13.32
N TYR A 15 -4.63 -11.15 12.97
CA TYR A 15 -4.27 -11.72 11.67
C TYR A 15 -4.69 -13.19 11.53
N GLY A 16 -5.27 -13.52 10.37
CA GLY A 16 -5.71 -14.86 10.03
C GLY A 16 -4.64 -15.75 9.42
N GLY A 17 -3.53 -15.17 8.95
CA GLY A 17 -2.43 -15.88 8.32
C GLY A 17 -1.28 -14.96 7.98
N ALA A 18 -0.23 -15.51 7.33
CA ALA A 18 0.91 -14.72 6.87
C ALA A 18 1.51 -15.29 5.59
N PHE A 19 2.01 -14.39 4.75
CA PHE A 19 2.93 -14.70 3.66
C PHE A 19 4.35 -14.66 4.22
N LEU A 20 5.03 -15.81 4.20
CA LEU A 20 6.42 -15.92 4.64
C LEU A 20 7.34 -15.61 3.47
N HIS A 21 8.10 -14.51 3.56
CA HIS A 21 9.00 -14.10 2.50
C HIS A 21 10.26 -13.38 3.01
N SER A 22 11.24 -13.26 2.13
CA SER A 22 12.44 -12.45 2.32
C SER A 22 12.23 -11.00 1.91
N ARG A 23 13.07 -10.14 2.45
CA ARG A 23 13.16 -8.73 2.06
C ARG A 23 14.62 -8.30 2.05
N ILE A 24 14.85 -7.00 1.87
CA ILE A 24 16.19 -6.42 1.86
C ILE A 24 17.00 -6.83 3.10
N GLY A 25 18.29 -7.07 2.91
CA GLY A 25 19.22 -7.44 3.96
C GLY A 25 19.19 -8.92 4.34
N LEU A 26 18.62 -9.79 3.51
CA LEU A 26 18.76 -11.23 3.67
C LEU A 26 20.19 -11.65 3.41
N LEU A 27 20.86 -12.16 4.46
CA LEU A 27 22.21 -12.74 4.36
C LEU A 27 22.19 -14.27 4.18
N THR A 28 21.11 -14.92 4.63
CA THR A 28 20.91 -16.35 4.42
C THR A 28 20.75 -16.66 2.93
N PRO A 29 21.44 -17.62 2.36
CA PRO A 29 21.26 -18.01 0.96
C PRO A 29 19.79 -18.35 0.66
N TYR A 30 19.18 -17.60 -0.26
CA TYR A 30 17.80 -17.80 -0.66
C TYR A 30 17.61 -19.21 -1.27
N LEU A 31 16.52 -19.90 -0.89
CA LEU A 31 16.21 -21.28 -1.24
C LEU A 31 17.25 -22.31 -0.78
N GLY A 32 18.20 -21.95 0.10
CA GLY A 32 19.14 -22.87 0.73
C GLY A 32 18.51 -23.62 1.92
N GLU A 33 19.26 -24.58 2.49
CA GLU A 33 18.76 -25.42 3.60
C GLU A 33 18.39 -24.60 4.84
N GLU A 34 19.19 -23.57 5.18
CA GLU A 34 18.91 -22.70 6.33
C GLU A 34 17.65 -21.84 6.08
N TRP A 35 17.44 -21.38 4.84
CA TRP A 35 16.22 -20.71 4.42
C TRP A 35 14.99 -21.60 4.66
N PHE A 36 15.02 -22.84 4.18
CA PHE A 36 13.90 -23.77 4.36
C PHE A 36 13.70 -24.18 5.83
N ARG A 37 14.78 -24.23 6.61
CA ARG A 37 14.66 -24.44 8.07
C ARG A 37 13.89 -23.29 8.73
N MET A 38 14.13 -22.04 8.34
CA MET A 38 13.35 -20.89 8.83
C MET A 38 11.90 -20.92 8.36
N MET A 39 11.66 -21.26 7.09
CA MET A 39 10.31 -21.45 6.57
C MET A 39 9.54 -22.53 7.35
N GLN A 40 10.19 -23.63 7.68
CA GLN A 40 9.59 -24.70 8.49
C GLN A 40 9.19 -24.23 9.89
N ILE A 41 10.06 -23.48 10.57
CA ILE A 41 9.76 -22.91 11.90
C ILE A 41 8.55 -21.96 11.80
N GLY A 42 8.53 -21.07 10.82
CA GLY A 42 7.41 -20.14 10.59
C GLY A 42 6.09 -20.89 10.29
N THR A 43 6.15 -21.88 9.41
CA THR A 43 5.01 -22.76 9.08
C THR A 43 4.44 -23.43 10.30
N GLN A 44 5.28 -24.09 11.10
CA GLN A 44 4.86 -24.78 12.33
C GLN A 44 4.26 -23.81 13.36
N ALA A 45 4.83 -22.61 13.50
CA ALA A 45 4.33 -21.60 14.42
C ALA A 45 2.94 -21.08 14.00
N LEU A 46 2.73 -20.80 12.71
CA LEU A 46 1.43 -20.38 12.17
C LEU A 46 0.37 -21.50 12.35
N GLN A 47 0.72 -22.74 12.00
CA GLN A 47 -0.17 -23.89 12.15
C GLN A 47 -0.57 -24.13 13.61
N ALA A 48 0.36 -24.01 14.55
CA ALA A 48 0.08 -24.19 15.97
C ALA A 48 -0.93 -23.16 16.53
N LEU A 49 -1.08 -22.03 15.86
CA LEU A 49 -2.01 -20.95 16.21
C LEU A 49 -3.27 -20.93 15.32
N ASP A 50 -3.49 -21.97 14.53
CA ASP A 50 -4.60 -22.08 13.57
C ASP A 50 -4.65 -20.87 12.59
N MET A 51 -3.49 -20.50 12.05
CA MET A 51 -3.31 -19.44 11.07
C MET A 51 -2.96 -20.02 9.71
N ASP A 52 -3.42 -19.37 8.64
CA ASP A 52 -3.11 -19.77 7.27
C ASP A 52 -1.66 -19.43 6.92
N VAL A 53 -1.00 -20.33 6.21
CA VAL A 53 0.40 -20.19 5.77
C VAL A 53 0.42 -19.99 4.26
N TRP A 54 1.12 -18.98 3.84
CA TRP A 54 1.38 -18.67 2.45
C TRP A 54 2.88 -18.46 2.25
N TYR A 55 3.38 -18.71 1.05
CA TYR A 55 4.76 -18.41 0.68
C TYR A 55 4.82 -17.37 -0.41
N TYR A 56 5.97 -16.75 -0.51
CA TYR A 56 6.33 -15.78 -1.54
C TYR A 56 7.33 -16.44 -2.48
N ASP A 57 7.14 -16.30 -3.80
CA ASP A 57 7.85 -17.11 -4.79
C ASP A 57 9.21 -16.56 -5.19
N GLU A 58 9.66 -15.46 -4.56
CA GLU A 58 10.89 -14.75 -4.94
C GLU A 58 11.73 -14.37 -3.72
N ASP A 59 13.00 -14.00 -3.94
CA ASP A 59 13.85 -13.35 -2.93
C ASP A 59 13.35 -11.94 -2.64
N LYS A 60 13.10 -11.18 -3.68
CA LYS A 60 12.50 -9.86 -3.68
C LYS A 60 11.89 -9.57 -5.04
N TRP A 61 10.91 -8.73 -5.05
CA TRP A 61 10.20 -8.24 -6.23
C TRP A 61 11.15 -7.77 -7.37
N PRO A 62 10.79 -7.97 -8.64
CA PRO A 62 9.65 -8.71 -9.15
C PRO A 62 9.90 -10.22 -9.30
N SER A 63 8.82 -11.02 -9.31
CA SER A 63 8.88 -12.48 -9.42
C SER A 63 9.30 -12.97 -10.81
N GLY A 64 10.20 -13.96 -10.85
CA GLY A 64 10.61 -14.63 -12.07
C GLY A 64 12.08 -15.01 -12.14
N PHE A 65 12.98 -14.37 -11.37
CA PHE A 65 14.42 -14.62 -11.46
C PHE A 65 14.99 -15.48 -10.33
N ALA A 66 14.16 -15.85 -9.33
CA ALA A 66 14.50 -16.70 -8.18
C ALA A 66 15.79 -16.26 -7.48
N GLY A 67 15.87 -14.98 -7.05
CA GLY A 67 17.03 -14.40 -6.39
C GLY A 67 18.31 -14.38 -7.25
N GLY A 68 18.19 -14.56 -8.55
CA GLY A 68 19.30 -14.64 -9.52
C GLY A 68 19.69 -16.07 -9.93
N ILE A 69 18.99 -17.08 -9.42
CA ILE A 69 19.27 -18.49 -9.77
C ILE A 69 18.96 -18.74 -11.26
N VAL A 70 17.77 -18.32 -11.74
CA VAL A 70 17.28 -18.58 -13.11
C VAL A 70 18.20 -17.98 -14.19
N PRO A 71 18.57 -16.68 -14.17
CA PRO A 71 19.37 -16.09 -15.25
C PRO A 71 20.81 -16.60 -15.29
N ARG A 72 21.27 -17.30 -14.23
CA ARG A 72 22.61 -17.95 -14.18
C ARG A 72 22.62 -19.37 -14.78
N GLN A 73 21.44 -19.99 -14.91
CA GLN A 73 21.35 -21.35 -15.45
C GLN A 73 21.57 -21.37 -16.98
N ASN A 74 21.03 -20.38 -17.69
CA ASN A 74 21.13 -20.34 -19.15
C ASN A 74 21.09 -18.88 -19.64
N PRO A 75 22.05 -18.45 -20.50
CA PRO A 75 22.04 -17.12 -21.11
C PRO A 75 20.77 -16.81 -21.92
N ASP A 76 20.10 -17.83 -22.46
CA ASP A 76 18.86 -17.67 -23.23
C ASP A 76 17.66 -17.30 -22.36
N PHE A 77 17.77 -17.39 -21.02
CA PHE A 77 16.73 -16.98 -20.09
C PHE A 77 16.70 -15.46 -19.79
N ARG A 78 17.69 -14.73 -20.31
CA ARG A 78 17.80 -13.28 -20.10
C ARG A 78 16.73 -12.54 -20.89
N ALA A 79 16.11 -11.54 -20.27
CA ALA A 79 15.14 -10.65 -20.91
C ALA A 79 15.73 -9.96 -22.15
N ARG A 80 14.87 -9.67 -23.12
CA ARG A 80 15.24 -9.00 -24.37
C ARG A 80 14.24 -7.90 -24.72
N CYS A 81 14.69 -6.98 -25.55
CA CYS A 81 13.83 -5.96 -26.16
C CYS A 81 14.27 -5.64 -27.58
N LEU A 82 13.35 -5.10 -28.37
CA LEU A 82 13.65 -4.48 -29.63
C LEU A 82 13.98 -3.00 -29.42
N ILE A 83 15.08 -2.56 -29.98
CA ILE A 83 15.46 -1.16 -30.07
C ILE A 83 15.71 -0.76 -31.52
N ARG A 84 15.61 0.55 -31.77
CA ARG A 84 15.93 1.12 -33.08
C ARG A 84 17.18 2.00 -32.95
N LEU A 85 18.19 1.73 -33.75
CA LEU A 85 19.44 2.49 -33.80
C LEU A 85 19.65 3.10 -35.18
N PRO A 86 20.30 4.29 -35.30
CA PRO A 86 20.69 4.84 -36.61
C PRO A 86 21.55 3.86 -37.40
N LEU A 87 21.38 3.86 -38.72
CA LEU A 87 22.18 3.06 -39.62
C LEU A 87 23.68 3.38 -39.44
N GLY A 88 24.51 2.32 -39.34
CA GLY A 88 25.96 2.46 -39.12
C GLY A 88 26.35 2.46 -37.63
N THR A 89 25.42 2.46 -36.68
CA THR A 89 25.73 2.26 -35.28
C THR A 89 26.32 0.86 -35.05
N PRO A 90 27.48 0.73 -34.37
CA PRO A 90 28.03 -0.58 -34.01
C PRO A 90 27.08 -1.36 -33.11
N VAL A 91 26.90 -2.63 -33.38
CA VAL A 91 26.15 -3.57 -32.56
C VAL A 91 27.09 -4.68 -32.14
N GLU A 92 27.28 -4.83 -30.84
CA GLU A 92 28.20 -5.81 -30.27
C GLU A 92 27.41 -6.95 -29.58
N ALA A 93 28.01 -8.17 -29.58
CA ALA A 93 27.44 -9.27 -28.85
C ALA A 93 27.26 -8.91 -27.32
N PRO A 94 26.19 -9.37 -26.67
CA PRO A 94 25.21 -10.37 -27.14
C PRO A 94 24.05 -9.81 -27.98
N ASP A 95 24.01 -8.50 -28.27
CA ASP A 95 22.97 -7.88 -29.10
C ASP A 95 23.08 -8.36 -30.56
N SER A 96 21.95 -8.39 -31.28
CA SER A 96 21.91 -8.85 -32.67
C SER A 96 20.97 -8.00 -33.54
N VAL A 97 21.38 -7.76 -34.77
CA VAL A 97 20.53 -7.05 -35.74
C VAL A 97 19.52 -8.04 -36.34
N LEU A 98 18.22 -7.76 -36.17
CA LEU A 98 17.12 -8.55 -36.72
C LEU A 98 16.66 -8.05 -38.09
N LEU A 99 16.68 -6.73 -38.30
CA LEU A 99 16.25 -6.09 -39.52
C LEU A 99 17.08 -4.82 -39.76
N ARG A 100 17.25 -4.45 -41.02
CA ARG A 100 17.89 -3.21 -41.48
C ARG A 100 17.03 -2.60 -42.58
N ASP A 101 16.77 -1.32 -42.47
CA ASP A 101 16.21 -0.50 -43.56
C ASP A 101 17.19 0.61 -44.00
N ASP A 102 16.73 1.57 -44.78
CA ASP A 102 17.55 2.66 -45.30
C ASP A 102 18.04 3.66 -44.23
N HIS A 103 17.44 3.66 -43.03
CA HIS A 103 17.68 4.63 -42.00
C HIS A 103 18.09 4.01 -40.65
N TYR A 104 17.63 2.80 -40.37
CA TYR A 104 17.76 2.19 -39.04
C TYR A 104 18.21 0.75 -39.05
N LEU A 105 18.83 0.35 -37.94
CA LEU A 105 18.99 -1.03 -37.50
C LEU A 105 17.94 -1.32 -36.42
N TYR A 106 17.23 -2.41 -36.58
CA TYR A 106 16.33 -2.95 -35.54
C TYR A 106 17.05 -4.08 -34.83
N VAL A 107 17.34 -3.87 -33.54
CA VAL A 107 18.27 -4.69 -32.78
C VAL A 107 17.54 -5.38 -31.63
N CYS A 108 17.76 -6.68 -31.53
CA CYS A 108 17.43 -7.42 -30.32
C CYS A 108 18.52 -7.16 -29.27
N ARG A 109 18.19 -6.43 -28.24
CA ARG A 109 19.07 -6.13 -27.10
C ARG A 109 18.82 -7.10 -25.96
N VAL A 110 19.90 -7.59 -25.35
CA VAL A 110 19.86 -8.57 -24.26
C VAL A 110 20.16 -7.88 -22.94
N ASN A 111 19.38 -8.17 -21.90
CA ASN A 111 19.58 -7.58 -20.58
C ASN A 111 20.97 -7.93 -20.02
N PRO A 112 21.81 -6.93 -19.64
CA PRO A 112 23.14 -7.17 -19.13
C PRO A 112 23.12 -7.75 -17.71
N MET A 113 24.06 -8.65 -17.41
CA MET A 113 24.34 -9.11 -16.05
C MET A 113 24.93 -7.97 -15.20
N GLY A 114 25.01 -8.18 -13.88
CA GLY A 114 25.59 -7.20 -12.95
C GLY A 114 24.60 -6.17 -12.40
N GLN A 115 23.29 -6.39 -12.58
CA GLN A 115 22.28 -5.44 -12.14
C GLN A 115 22.02 -5.56 -10.64
N PRO A 116 22.16 -4.48 -9.85
CA PRO A 116 21.93 -4.47 -8.41
C PRO A 116 20.53 -4.93 -8.00
N ARG A 117 19.52 -4.54 -8.77
CA ARG A 117 18.11 -4.93 -8.56
C ARG A 117 17.91 -6.44 -8.55
N TYR A 118 18.71 -7.18 -9.35
CA TYR A 118 18.60 -8.63 -9.53
C TYR A 118 19.78 -9.38 -8.90
N ASN A 119 20.25 -8.93 -7.72
CA ASN A 119 21.35 -9.55 -6.99
C ASN A 119 22.61 -9.74 -7.86
N GLY A 120 23.01 -8.73 -8.61
CA GLY A 120 24.15 -8.81 -9.51
C GLY A 120 23.93 -9.67 -10.75
N THR A 121 22.71 -10.12 -11.00
CA THR A 121 22.34 -10.86 -12.23
C THR A 121 21.56 -9.98 -13.20
N CYS A 122 20.46 -10.43 -13.79
CA CYS A 122 19.64 -9.65 -14.71
C CYS A 122 18.17 -10.11 -14.70
N TRP A 123 17.30 -9.31 -15.31
CA TRP A 123 15.91 -9.70 -15.55
C TRP A 123 15.81 -10.83 -16.58
N VAL A 124 14.73 -11.60 -16.50
CA VAL A 124 14.51 -12.83 -17.26
C VAL A 124 13.36 -12.69 -18.27
N ASP A 125 13.38 -13.52 -19.30
CA ASP A 125 12.36 -13.59 -20.33
C ASP A 125 11.18 -14.48 -19.91
N LEU A 126 10.12 -13.86 -19.37
CA LEU A 126 8.93 -14.58 -18.92
C LEU A 126 8.02 -15.05 -20.07
N MET A 127 8.29 -14.65 -21.31
CA MET A 127 7.63 -15.23 -22.50
C MET A 127 8.28 -16.53 -22.96
N ASN A 128 9.46 -16.88 -22.44
CA ASN A 128 10.16 -18.10 -22.77
C ASN A 128 9.74 -19.26 -21.84
N PRO A 129 9.10 -20.33 -22.35
CA PRO A 129 8.66 -21.45 -21.51
C PRO A 129 9.80 -22.16 -20.77
N GLY A 130 11.03 -22.12 -21.31
CA GLY A 130 12.21 -22.69 -20.65
C GLY A 130 12.60 -21.92 -19.40
N THR A 131 12.56 -20.59 -19.46
CA THR A 131 12.79 -19.70 -18.31
C THR A 131 11.80 -19.96 -17.18
N VAL A 132 10.52 -20.02 -17.53
CA VAL A 132 9.46 -20.20 -16.51
C VAL A 132 9.49 -21.60 -15.92
N ARG A 133 9.82 -22.62 -16.71
CA ARG A 133 10.06 -23.97 -16.17
C ARG A 133 11.18 -23.95 -15.14
N ALA A 134 12.31 -23.31 -15.46
CA ALA A 134 13.43 -23.16 -14.53
C ALA A 134 13.02 -22.39 -13.26
N PHE A 135 12.14 -21.39 -13.39
CA PHE A 135 11.59 -20.66 -12.23
C PHE A 135 10.71 -21.56 -11.36
N ILE A 136 9.79 -22.33 -11.94
CA ILE A 136 8.94 -23.27 -11.20
C ILE A 136 9.83 -24.32 -10.50
N GLU A 137 10.79 -24.90 -11.19
CA GLU A 137 11.71 -25.92 -10.63
C GLU A 137 12.59 -25.34 -9.51
N SER A 138 13.03 -24.09 -9.63
CA SER A 138 13.90 -23.46 -8.63
C SER A 138 13.13 -22.96 -7.40
N SER A 139 11.95 -22.36 -7.60
CA SER A 139 11.20 -21.71 -6.53
C SER A 139 10.00 -22.54 -6.06
N TYR A 140 9.04 -22.90 -6.93
CA TYR A 140 7.80 -23.55 -6.52
C TYR A 140 7.99 -25.01 -6.05
N THR A 141 8.72 -25.79 -6.82
CA THR A 141 8.90 -27.23 -6.56
C THR A 141 9.49 -27.50 -5.17
N PRO A 142 10.57 -26.81 -4.72
CA PRO A 142 11.11 -27.06 -3.38
C PRO A 142 10.15 -26.74 -2.23
N TYR A 143 9.24 -25.76 -2.41
CA TYR A 143 8.21 -25.46 -1.41
C TYR A 143 7.11 -26.53 -1.41
N VAL A 144 6.65 -26.97 -2.58
CA VAL A 144 5.62 -28.02 -2.68
C VAL A 144 6.14 -29.33 -2.10
N GLU A 145 7.39 -29.73 -2.41
CA GLU A 145 8.00 -30.96 -1.88
C GLU A 145 8.13 -30.96 -0.36
N ARG A 146 8.47 -29.80 0.24
CA ARG A 146 8.68 -29.70 1.69
C ARG A 146 7.40 -29.45 2.47
N PHE A 147 6.44 -28.73 1.91
CA PHE A 147 5.28 -28.22 2.62
C PHE A 147 3.94 -28.61 1.99
N GLY A 148 3.95 -29.29 0.84
CA GLY A 148 2.73 -29.81 0.20
C GLY A 148 1.99 -30.79 1.13
N GLY A 149 0.67 -30.63 1.21
CA GLY A 149 -0.16 -31.48 2.08
C GLY A 149 -0.19 -31.07 3.56
N HIS A 150 0.57 -30.08 4.01
CA HIS A 150 0.40 -29.53 5.35
C HIS A 150 -0.95 -28.82 5.51
N PRO A 151 -1.69 -29.07 6.59
CA PRO A 151 -2.96 -28.44 6.84
C PRO A 151 -2.85 -26.97 6.97
N ARG A 152 -3.32 -26.02 6.54
CA ARG A 152 -3.14 -24.56 6.61
C ARG A 152 -2.15 -23.97 5.62
N VAL A 153 -1.33 -24.74 4.91
CA VAL A 153 -0.60 -24.21 3.76
C VAL A 153 -1.59 -23.98 2.64
N ARG A 154 -1.70 -22.75 2.18
CA ARG A 154 -2.70 -22.32 1.20
C ARG A 154 -2.14 -22.20 -0.21
N GLY A 155 -0.94 -21.67 -0.35
CA GLY A 155 -0.36 -21.46 -1.67
C GLY A 155 0.79 -20.47 -1.72
N MET A 156 0.91 -19.86 -2.89
CA MET A 156 2.04 -19.03 -3.28
C MET A 156 1.58 -17.66 -3.77
N PHE A 157 2.32 -16.63 -3.39
CA PHE A 157 2.17 -15.25 -3.84
C PHE A 157 3.24 -14.93 -4.88
N THR A 158 2.80 -14.35 -5.98
CA THR A 158 3.63 -13.84 -7.08
C THR A 158 3.58 -12.31 -7.09
N ASP A 159 4.72 -11.65 -7.15
CA ASP A 159 4.88 -10.22 -7.02
C ASP A 159 5.35 -9.59 -8.33
N GLU A 160 4.50 -8.82 -8.99
CA GLU A 160 4.77 -7.99 -10.17
C GLU A 160 5.54 -8.63 -11.34
N PRO A 161 5.30 -9.90 -11.75
CA PRO A 161 5.91 -10.43 -12.95
C PRO A 161 5.55 -9.58 -14.17
N ASN A 162 6.48 -9.42 -15.11
CA ASN A 162 6.27 -8.52 -16.23
C ASN A 162 7.27 -8.74 -17.37
N VAL A 163 6.94 -8.18 -18.53
CA VAL A 163 7.78 -8.19 -19.74
C VAL A 163 8.25 -6.79 -20.14
N ILE A 164 8.14 -5.80 -19.26
CA ILE A 164 8.50 -4.40 -19.57
C ILE A 164 9.97 -4.28 -19.95
N VAL A 165 10.26 -3.38 -20.88
CA VAL A 165 11.64 -3.00 -21.21
C VAL A 165 12.30 -2.34 -20.00
N ARG A 166 13.40 -2.88 -19.54
CA ARG A 166 14.09 -2.39 -18.35
C ARG A 166 14.90 -1.11 -18.62
N PRO A 167 15.07 -0.25 -17.58
CA PRO A 167 15.80 1.00 -17.73
C PRO A 167 17.21 0.85 -18.29
N GLU A 168 17.92 -0.17 -17.85
CA GLU A 168 19.28 -0.49 -18.32
C GLU A 168 19.34 -0.90 -19.79
N MET A 169 18.21 -1.29 -20.36
CA MET A 169 18.04 -1.56 -21.80
C MET A 169 17.33 -0.40 -22.51
N ALA A 170 16.76 0.55 -21.76
CA ALA A 170 15.89 1.55 -22.31
C ALA A 170 16.61 2.39 -23.39
N HIS A 171 15.98 2.40 -24.53
CA HIS A 171 16.25 3.30 -25.62
C HIS A 171 14.92 3.89 -26.04
N GLN A 172 14.91 5.12 -26.53
CA GLN A 172 13.65 5.77 -26.91
C GLN A 172 12.84 4.88 -27.86
N GLY A 173 11.61 4.53 -27.47
CA GLY A 173 10.71 3.70 -28.24
C GLY A 173 11.00 2.19 -28.22
N ALA A 174 11.80 1.68 -27.27
CA ALA A 174 12.05 0.24 -27.15
C ALA A 174 10.76 -0.56 -26.87
N VAL A 175 10.69 -1.78 -27.43
CA VAL A 175 9.53 -2.68 -27.34
C VAL A 175 9.95 -4.01 -26.72
N SER A 176 9.15 -4.56 -25.80
CA SER A 176 9.40 -5.88 -25.21
C SER A 176 9.49 -6.95 -26.30
N TYR A 177 10.46 -7.86 -26.20
CA TYR A 177 10.67 -8.89 -27.20
C TYR A 177 11.19 -10.19 -26.58
N SER A 178 10.84 -11.28 -27.21
CA SER A 178 11.40 -12.62 -26.99
C SER A 178 11.55 -13.33 -28.33
N PRO A 179 12.61 -14.13 -28.58
CA PRO A 179 12.74 -14.92 -29.79
C PRO A 179 11.58 -15.89 -30.04
N VAL A 180 10.84 -16.28 -29.01
CA VAL A 180 9.64 -17.14 -29.15
C VAL A 180 8.53 -16.43 -29.93
N LEU A 181 8.50 -15.09 -29.92
CA LEU A 181 7.48 -14.30 -30.61
C LEU A 181 7.54 -14.50 -32.11
N ASP A 182 8.70 -14.73 -32.76
CA ASP A 182 8.79 -14.89 -34.19
C ASP A 182 7.94 -16.08 -34.66
N SER A 183 8.07 -17.23 -34.02
CA SER A 183 7.31 -18.43 -34.37
C SER A 183 5.85 -18.34 -33.98
N LEU A 184 5.55 -17.77 -32.81
CA LEU A 184 4.19 -17.59 -32.33
C LEU A 184 3.41 -16.58 -33.17
N PHE A 185 4.03 -15.47 -33.54
CA PHE A 185 3.41 -14.45 -34.37
C PHE A 185 3.06 -15.02 -35.76
N ARG A 186 4.01 -15.71 -36.39
CA ARG A 186 3.75 -16.39 -37.67
C ARG A 186 2.60 -17.40 -37.55
N ALA A 187 2.61 -18.23 -36.51
CA ALA A 187 1.57 -19.24 -36.33
C ALA A 187 0.18 -18.63 -36.08
N ARG A 188 0.11 -17.50 -35.43
CA ARG A 188 -1.16 -16.86 -35.05
C ARG A 188 -1.68 -15.91 -36.15
N CYS A 189 -0.77 -15.17 -36.77
CA CYS A 189 -1.13 -14.07 -37.66
C CYS A 189 -0.99 -14.43 -39.13
N GLY A 190 -0.25 -15.52 -39.45
CA GLY A 190 -0.08 -16.00 -40.84
C GLY A 190 0.99 -15.28 -41.64
N TYR A 191 1.79 -14.39 -41.03
CA TYR A 191 2.90 -13.69 -41.67
C TYR A 191 4.08 -13.52 -40.70
N GLU A 192 5.25 -13.18 -41.23
CA GLU A 192 6.50 -13.07 -40.47
C GLU A 192 6.55 -11.76 -39.70
N LEU A 193 7.08 -11.79 -38.45
CA LEU A 193 7.24 -10.61 -37.58
C LEU A 193 8.36 -9.69 -38.09
N GLN A 194 9.53 -10.26 -38.46
CA GLN A 194 10.73 -9.47 -38.75
C GLN A 194 10.51 -8.39 -39.81
N PRO A 195 9.88 -8.66 -40.99
CA PRO A 195 9.69 -7.63 -42.03
C PRO A 195 8.79 -6.47 -41.59
N VAL A 196 7.96 -6.66 -40.57
CA VAL A 196 6.97 -5.67 -40.10
C VAL A 196 7.37 -4.95 -38.83
N ILE A 197 8.56 -5.25 -38.26
CA ILE A 197 9.11 -4.57 -37.05
C ILE A 197 9.03 -3.05 -37.14
N PRO A 198 9.31 -2.37 -38.29
CA PRO A 198 9.21 -0.90 -38.37
C PRO A 198 7.87 -0.32 -37.95
N ALA A 199 6.76 -1.06 -38.20
CA ALA A 199 5.42 -0.63 -37.80
C ALA A 199 5.18 -0.60 -36.29
N LEU A 200 6.00 -1.26 -35.48
CA LEU A 200 5.97 -1.19 -34.02
C LEU A 200 6.51 0.15 -33.50
N PHE A 201 7.40 0.80 -34.27
CA PHE A 201 8.04 2.06 -33.92
C PHE A 201 7.36 3.26 -34.57
N ASP A 202 6.94 3.11 -35.85
CA ASP A 202 6.37 4.18 -36.66
C ASP A 202 4.98 3.80 -37.21
N THR A 203 4.26 4.78 -37.73
CA THR A 203 2.94 4.60 -38.37
C THR A 203 3.10 4.28 -39.88
N VAL A 204 3.80 3.18 -40.18
CA VAL A 204 4.10 2.75 -41.56
C VAL A 204 3.34 1.48 -41.93
N GLY A 205 2.91 1.37 -43.20
CA GLY A 205 2.15 0.22 -43.71
C GLY A 205 0.85 0.00 -42.91
N GLU A 206 0.50 -1.24 -42.70
CA GLU A 206 -0.68 -1.67 -41.93
C GLU A 206 -0.42 -1.65 -40.39
N TRP A 207 0.21 -0.59 -39.92
CA TRP A 207 0.72 -0.50 -38.54
C TRP A 207 -0.32 -0.81 -37.45
N ARG A 208 -1.61 -0.46 -37.65
CA ARG A 208 -2.65 -0.74 -36.68
C ARG A 208 -2.85 -2.24 -36.51
N ARG A 209 -3.06 -2.94 -37.59
CA ARG A 209 -3.19 -4.41 -37.59
C ARG A 209 -1.95 -5.05 -37.00
N ILE A 210 -0.76 -4.62 -37.45
CA ILE A 210 0.50 -5.18 -36.96
C ILE A 210 0.67 -5.00 -35.45
N ARG A 211 0.36 -3.83 -34.91
CA ARG A 211 0.44 -3.60 -33.44
C ARG A 211 -0.59 -4.41 -32.66
N LEU A 212 -1.83 -4.52 -33.14
CA LEU A 212 -2.84 -5.40 -32.54
C LEU A 212 -2.35 -6.85 -32.51
N ASP A 213 -1.90 -7.36 -33.65
CA ASP A 213 -1.40 -8.73 -33.78
C ASP A 213 -0.18 -8.96 -32.87
N TYR A 214 0.70 -7.98 -32.79
CA TYR A 214 1.89 -8.04 -31.95
C TYR A 214 1.55 -8.10 -30.45
N TYR A 215 0.79 -7.17 -29.92
CA TYR A 215 0.49 -7.13 -28.49
C TYR A 215 -0.47 -8.26 -28.07
N ARG A 216 -1.39 -8.67 -28.93
CA ARG A 216 -2.17 -9.90 -28.74
C ARG A 216 -1.27 -11.13 -28.66
N THR A 217 -0.18 -11.16 -29.43
CA THR A 217 0.80 -12.25 -29.38
C THR A 217 1.69 -12.17 -28.14
N VAL A 218 2.09 -10.98 -27.69
CA VAL A 218 2.82 -10.77 -26.41
C VAL A 218 1.97 -11.25 -25.24
N ALA A 219 0.70 -10.82 -25.17
CA ALA A 219 -0.21 -11.25 -24.11
C ALA A 219 -0.39 -12.79 -24.09
N TYR A 220 -0.54 -13.39 -25.26
CA TYR A 220 -0.65 -14.85 -25.39
C TYR A 220 0.66 -15.56 -25.03
N ALA A 221 1.82 -15.05 -25.42
CA ALA A 221 3.11 -15.64 -25.08
C ALA A 221 3.34 -15.67 -23.56
N LEU A 222 3.09 -14.55 -22.88
CA LEU A 222 3.18 -14.48 -21.41
C LEU A 222 2.19 -15.43 -20.74
N GLU A 223 0.96 -15.47 -21.23
CA GLU A 223 -0.07 -16.38 -20.71
C GLU A 223 0.35 -17.84 -20.79
N GLN A 224 0.80 -18.27 -21.98
CA GLN A 224 1.17 -19.68 -22.21
C GLN A 224 2.49 -20.08 -21.56
N ALA A 225 3.42 -19.13 -21.40
CA ALA A 225 4.72 -19.42 -20.79
C ALA A 225 4.69 -19.29 -19.26
N PHE A 226 3.97 -18.30 -18.70
CA PHE A 226 4.02 -17.95 -17.28
C PHE A 226 2.71 -18.21 -16.56
N SER A 227 1.64 -17.49 -16.91
CA SER A 227 0.42 -17.43 -16.10
C SER A 227 -0.29 -18.78 -16.01
N LYS A 228 -0.50 -19.42 -17.17
CA LYS A 228 -1.16 -20.71 -17.23
C LYS A 228 -0.33 -21.84 -16.60
N PRO A 229 0.98 -22.02 -16.89
CA PRO A 229 1.77 -23.07 -16.26
C PRO A 229 1.86 -22.97 -14.74
N ILE A 230 2.03 -21.76 -14.17
CA ILE A 230 2.08 -21.57 -12.71
C ILE A 230 0.70 -21.83 -12.09
N GLY A 231 -0.36 -21.28 -12.70
CA GLY A 231 -1.73 -21.54 -12.25
C GLY A 231 -2.09 -23.04 -12.24
N ASP A 232 -1.75 -23.75 -13.31
CA ASP A 232 -1.96 -25.20 -13.43
C ASP A 232 -1.09 -25.98 -12.43
N TYR A 233 0.17 -25.57 -12.24
CA TYR A 233 1.06 -26.21 -11.26
C TYR A 233 0.52 -26.08 -9.84
N CYS A 234 0.11 -24.87 -9.43
CA CYS A 234 -0.47 -24.66 -8.12
C CYS A 234 -1.77 -25.45 -7.94
N ALA A 235 -2.70 -25.39 -8.90
CA ALA A 235 -3.95 -26.11 -8.86
C ALA A 235 -3.73 -27.62 -8.79
N GLY A 236 -2.80 -28.16 -9.57
CA GLY A 236 -2.44 -29.57 -9.59
C GLY A 236 -1.87 -30.09 -8.26
N ASN A 237 -1.29 -29.21 -7.45
CA ASN A 237 -0.78 -29.50 -6.12
C ASN A 237 -1.75 -29.13 -5.00
N GLY A 238 -2.97 -28.71 -5.32
CA GLY A 238 -3.96 -28.27 -4.33
C GLY A 238 -3.63 -26.93 -3.67
N TRP A 239 -2.76 -26.14 -4.29
CA TRP A 239 -2.36 -24.81 -3.84
C TRP A 239 -3.14 -23.71 -4.55
N ILE A 240 -3.25 -22.58 -3.92
CA ILE A 240 -3.81 -21.34 -4.46
C ILE A 240 -2.65 -20.50 -4.99
N TRP A 241 -2.71 -20.10 -6.24
CA TRP A 241 -1.86 -19.07 -6.78
C TRP A 241 -2.54 -17.72 -6.65
N THR A 242 -1.86 -16.75 -6.04
CA THR A 242 -2.33 -15.39 -5.81
C THR A 242 -1.19 -14.39 -6.06
N GLY A 243 -1.49 -13.11 -5.96
CA GLY A 243 -0.55 -12.02 -6.19
C GLY A 243 -1.09 -11.04 -7.21
N HIS A 244 -0.21 -10.29 -7.86
CA HIS A 244 -0.55 -9.24 -8.82
C HIS A 244 0.54 -9.07 -9.86
N TYR A 245 0.26 -8.25 -10.90
CA TYR A 245 1.18 -7.98 -11.99
C TYR A 245 1.64 -6.52 -11.98
N ASN A 246 2.79 -6.24 -12.58
CA ASN A 246 3.28 -4.87 -12.72
C ASN A 246 2.43 -4.07 -13.72
N GLY A 247 2.22 -2.78 -13.45
CA GLY A 247 1.63 -1.84 -14.42
C GLY A 247 0.13 -1.98 -14.62
N GLU A 248 -0.60 -2.30 -13.58
CA GLU A 248 -2.05 -2.57 -13.61
C GLU A 248 -2.95 -1.33 -13.57
N ASP A 249 -2.38 -0.12 -13.46
CA ASP A 249 -3.13 1.12 -13.23
C ASP A 249 -3.83 1.70 -14.47
N THR A 250 -3.32 1.41 -15.67
CA THR A 250 -3.88 1.94 -16.93
C THR A 250 -3.72 0.93 -18.08
N PRO A 251 -4.56 1.03 -19.14
CA PRO A 251 -4.44 0.17 -20.32
C PRO A 251 -3.06 0.21 -20.98
N GLY A 252 -2.42 1.39 -21.03
CA GLY A 252 -1.08 1.54 -21.61
C GLY A 252 0.01 0.88 -20.77
N LEU A 253 -0.03 1.01 -19.44
CA LEU A 253 0.89 0.30 -18.56
C LEU A 253 0.68 -1.21 -18.63
N THR A 254 -0.58 -1.66 -18.63
CA THR A 254 -0.93 -3.07 -18.83
C THR A 254 -0.38 -3.62 -20.14
N MET A 255 -0.52 -2.89 -21.24
CA MET A 255 0.06 -3.26 -22.55
C MET A 255 1.57 -3.49 -22.44
N ALA A 256 2.29 -2.56 -21.82
CA ALA A 256 3.75 -2.62 -21.73
C ALA A 256 4.26 -3.73 -20.80
N ASN A 257 3.51 -4.07 -19.75
CA ASN A 257 3.95 -5.00 -18.72
C ASN A 257 3.47 -6.43 -18.91
N THR A 258 2.25 -6.61 -19.43
CA THR A 258 1.62 -7.93 -19.50
C THR A 258 0.94 -8.23 -20.83
N GLY A 259 0.92 -7.24 -21.74
CA GLY A 259 0.09 -7.29 -22.94
C GLY A 259 -1.40 -7.10 -22.61
N ASN A 260 -1.97 -7.94 -21.76
CA ASN A 260 -3.35 -7.86 -21.26
C ASN A 260 -3.45 -8.46 -19.86
N LEU A 261 -3.72 -7.62 -18.86
CA LEU A 261 -3.77 -8.03 -17.47
C LEU A 261 -4.90 -9.04 -17.17
N MET A 262 -6.13 -8.78 -17.65
CA MET A 262 -7.27 -9.65 -17.37
C MET A 262 -7.06 -11.07 -17.94
N GLN A 263 -6.39 -11.17 -19.09
CA GLN A 263 -6.01 -12.45 -19.68
C GLN A 263 -5.02 -13.22 -18.81
N GLN A 264 -4.13 -12.55 -18.08
CA GLN A 264 -3.19 -13.19 -17.16
C GLN A 264 -3.88 -13.61 -15.85
N LEU A 265 -4.64 -12.70 -15.24
CA LEU A 265 -5.31 -12.90 -13.95
C LEU A 265 -6.27 -14.09 -13.93
N ARG A 266 -6.87 -14.47 -15.08
CA ARG A 266 -7.84 -15.56 -15.15
C ARG A 266 -7.29 -16.92 -14.71
N HIS A 267 -5.97 -17.10 -14.74
CA HIS A 267 -5.28 -18.31 -14.32
C HIS A 267 -5.01 -18.37 -12.82
N MET A 268 -5.14 -17.26 -12.11
CA MET A 268 -5.02 -17.24 -10.64
C MET A 268 -6.28 -17.81 -10.00
N GLN A 269 -6.11 -18.68 -8.99
CA GLN A 269 -7.22 -19.15 -8.16
C GLN A 269 -7.73 -18.01 -7.25
N GLN A 270 -6.86 -17.06 -6.93
CA GLN A 270 -7.17 -15.85 -6.18
C GLN A 270 -6.46 -14.66 -6.83
N PRO A 271 -7.07 -14.04 -7.85
CA PRO A 271 -6.47 -12.87 -8.51
C PRO A 271 -6.35 -11.70 -7.55
N GLY A 272 -5.35 -10.86 -7.75
CA GLY A 272 -5.09 -9.72 -6.89
C GLY A 272 -4.54 -8.52 -7.61
N LEU A 273 -4.41 -7.43 -6.84
CA LEU A 273 -3.81 -6.16 -7.25
C LEU A 273 -2.90 -5.61 -6.15
N ASP A 274 -2.13 -4.61 -6.52
CA ASP A 274 -1.36 -3.75 -5.64
C ASP A 274 -2.06 -2.39 -5.48
N ALA A 275 -2.29 -1.94 -4.25
CA ALA A 275 -2.86 -0.63 -3.92
C ALA A 275 -2.02 0.06 -2.83
N LEU A 276 -0.75 0.25 -3.12
CA LEU A 276 0.21 0.88 -2.21
C LEU A 276 0.01 2.39 -2.11
N ALA A 277 0.74 3.00 -1.18
CA ALA A 277 0.67 4.41 -0.83
C ALA A 277 -0.55 4.82 0.01
N LEU A 278 -0.53 6.06 0.46
CA LEU A 278 -1.66 6.72 1.09
C LEU A 278 -2.50 7.43 0.02
N ARG A 279 -3.14 6.65 -0.79
CA ARG A 279 -4.05 7.09 -1.87
C ARG A 279 -5.13 6.04 -2.11
N LEU A 280 -6.18 6.42 -2.85
CA LEU A 280 -7.06 5.45 -3.50
C LEU A 280 -6.43 5.04 -4.83
N ASN A 281 -6.54 3.78 -5.16
CA ASN A 281 -6.01 3.27 -6.43
C ASN A 281 -6.93 3.66 -7.61
N THR A 282 -6.54 3.28 -8.83
CA THR A 282 -7.42 3.49 -9.97
C THR A 282 -8.61 2.52 -9.93
N ILE A 283 -9.78 2.99 -10.36
CA ILE A 283 -10.95 2.11 -10.49
C ILE A 283 -10.64 1.01 -11.50
N TYR A 284 -9.84 1.34 -12.51
CA TYR A 284 -9.43 0.44 -13.58
C TYR A 284 -8.75 -0.83 -13.05
N SER A 285 -7.71 -0.73 -12.21
CA SER A 285 -6.99 -1.89 -11.68
C SER A 285 -7.87 -2.78 -10.81
N ALA A 286 -8.60 -2.19 -9.86
CA ALA A 286 -9.46 -2.95 -8.97
C ALA A 286 -10.60 -3.66 -9.71
N LYS A 287 -11.20 -2.99 -10.72
CA LYS A 287 -12.25 -3.58 -11.54
C LYS A 287 -11.72 -4.66 -12.49
N GLY A 288 -10.49 -4.53 -12.98
CA GLY A 288 -9.82 -5.60 -13.75
C GLY A 288 -9.77 -6.91 -12.96
N VAL A 289 -9.31 -6.85 -11.70
CA VAL A 289 -9.24 -8.02 -10.81
C VAL A 289 -10.63 -8.56 -10.46
N THR A 290 -11.55 -7.70 -10.04
CA THR A 290 -12.85 -8.15 -9.57
C THR A 290 -13.72 -8.69 -10.69
N SER A 291 -13.61 -8.14 -11.90
CA SER A 291 -14.34 -8.63 -13.07
C SER A 291 -13.91 -10.05 -13.46
N VAL A 292 -12.59 -10.29 -13.52
CA VAL A 292 -12.06 -11.65 -13.76
C VAL A 292 -12.53 -12.61 -12.67
N ALA A 293 -12.45 -12.20 -11.40
CA ALA A 293 -12.88 -13.04 -10.30
C ALA A 293 -14.37 -13.42 -10.38
N ASN A 294 -15.22 -12.46 -10.74
CA ASN A 294 -16.65 -12.70 -10.91
C ASN A 294 -16.92 -13.64 -12.09
N GLN A 295 -16.33 -13.34 -13.26
CA GLN A 295 -16.54 -14.11 -14.50
C GLN A 295 -16.02 -15.56 -14.42
N TYR A 296 -14.98 -15.80 -13.59
CA TYR A 296 -14.42 -17.14 -13.38
C TYR A 296 -14.80 -17.76 -12.02
N GLY A 297 -15.80 -17.22 -11.33
CA GLY A 297 -16.33 -17.78 -10.07
C GLY A 297 -15.33 -17.81 -8.90
N ARG A 298 -14.33 -16.88 -8.91
CA ARG A 298 -13.33 -16.80 -7.83
C ARG A 298 -13.91 -16.11 -6.61
N GLN A 299 -13.85 -16.75 -5.47
CA GLN A 299 -14.47 -16.22 -4.24
C GLN A 299 -13.62 -15.15 -3.55
N ARG A 300 -12.28 -15.19 -3.69
CA ARG A 300 -11.35 -14.29 -3.05
C ARG A 300 -10.62 -13.44 -4.08
N ARG A 301 -10.38 -12.17 -3.72
CA ARG A 301 -9.62 -11.17 -4.47
C ARG A 301 -8.68 -10.50 -3.52
N LEU A 302 -7.37 -10.63 -3.78
CA LEU A 302 -6.33 -10.07 -2.93
C LEU A 302 -6.06 -8.60 -3.28
N CYS A 303 -5.72 -7.80 -2.27
CA CYS A 303 -5.02 -6.55 -2.45
C CYS A 303 -3.80 -6.51 -1.53
N GLU A 304 -2.61 -6.29 -2.10
CA GLU A 304 -1.45 -5.82 -1.34
C GLU A 304 -1.61 -4.32 -1.11
N LEU A 305 -1.51 -3.87 0.15
CA LEU A 305 -1.88 -2.50 0.49
C LEU A 305 -1.02 -1.92 1.62
N PHE A 306 -1.01 -0.56 1.72
CA PHE A 306 -0.36 0.25 2.74
C PHE A 306 1.14 0.49 2.54
N GLY A 307 1.88 -0.40 1.85
CA GLY A 307 3.29 -0.18 1.53
C GLY A 307 3.50 1.21 0.92
N ILE A 308 4.68 1.77 1.08
CA ILE A 308 5.04 3.15 0.73
C ILE A 308 4.13 4.26 1.32
N GLY A 309 3.14 3.93 2.15
CA GLY A 309 2.31 4.91 2.85
C GLY A 309 3.03 5.70 3.94
N GLY A 310 4.26 5.28 4.29
CA GLY A 310 5.10 5.92 5.31
C GLY A 310 4.72 5.53 6.74
N HIS A 311 5.64 5.80 7.68
CA HIS A 311 5.41 5.46 9.09
C HIS A 311 4.27 6.23 9.76
N ASN A 312 3.72 7.27 9.11
CA ASN A 312 2.59 8.06 9.62
C ASN A 312 1.22 7.54 9.17
N LEU A 313 1.14 6.35 8.61
CA LEU A 313 -0.13 5.76 8.19
C LEU A 313 -0.98 5.42 9.43
N SER A 314 -2.09 6.16 9.64
CA SER A 314 -2.99 5.98 10.79
C SER A 314 -4.02 4.87 10.56
N PHE A 315 -4.76 4.50 11.62
CA PHE A 315 -5.89 3.57 11.46
C PHE A 315 -6.99 4.15 10.58
N GLU A 316 -7.30 5.44 10.69
CA GLU A 316 -8.28 6.10 9.83
C GLU A 316 -7.86 6.04 8.35
N ASP A 317 -6.56 6.24 8.04
CA ASP A 317 -6.04 6.10 6.68
C ASP A 317 -6.22 4.66 6.18
N ARG A 318 -5.86 3.68 7.00
CA ARG A 318 -6.01 2.25 6.67
C ARG A 318 -7.48 1.86 6.46
N MET A 319 -8.40 2.34 7.32
CA MET A 319 -9.84 2.10 7.20
C MET A 319 -10.40 2.69 5.90
N TRP A 320 -9.99 3.90 5.53
CA TRP A 320 -10.42 4.57 4.31
C TRP A 320 -9.99 3.80 3.05
N ILE A 321 -8.71 3.35 3.01
CA ILE A 321 -8.18 2.53 1.91
C ILE A 321 -8.89 1.17 1.86
N THR A 322 -9.09 0.51 3.00
CA THR A 322 -9.79 -0.78 3.09
C THR A 322 -11.24 -0.67 2.63
N SER A 323 -11.94 0.39 3.04
CA SER A 323 -13.32 0.64 2.60
C SER A 323 -13.42 0.80 1.09
N TRP A 324 -12.46 1.49 0.45
CA TRP A 324 -12.42 1.62 -1.00
C TRP A 324 -12.21 0.27 -1.68
N ASN A 325 -11.26 -0.53 -1.20
CA ASN A 325 -11.01 -1.85 -1.76
C ASN A 325 -12.26 -2.73 -1.69
N THR A 326 -12.98 -2.73 -0.57
CA THR A 326 -14.20 -3.53 -0.44
C THR A 326 -15.37 -3.01 -1.27
N ILE A 327 -15.48 -1.70 -1.49
CA ILE A 327 -16.43 -1.12 -2.48
C ILE A 327 -16.10 -1.60 -3.90
N MET A 328 -14.82 -1.71 -4.25
CA MET A 328 -14.40 -2.28 -5.53
C MET A 328 -14.62 -3.80 -5.63
N GLY A 329 -14.97 -4.48 -4.54
CA GLY A 329 -15.22 -5.92 -4.50
C GLY A 329 -14.04 -6.76 -4.02
N ILE A 330 -12.93 -6.15 -3.60
CA ILE A 330 -11.78 -6.83 -2.99
C ILE A 330 -12.16 -7.30 -1.59
N ASN A 331 -11.74 -8.51 -1.21
CA ASN A 331 -12.15 -9.12 0.06
C ASN A 331 -11.06 -9.96 0.74
N PHE A 332 -9.80 -9.76 0.37
CA PHE A 332 -8.64 -10.36 1.01
C PHE A 332 -7.53 -9.30 1.10
N MET A 333 -7.33 -8.75 2.30
CA MET A 333 -6.35 -7.70 2.53
C MET A 333 -5.00 -8.31 2.93
N CYS A 334 -3.93 -7.94 2.21
CA CYS A 334 -2.55 -8.32 2.49
C CYS A 334 -1.73 -7.07 2.86
N PRO A 335 -1.66 -6.68 4.14
CA PRO A 335 -0.90 -5.50 4.54
C PRO A 335 0.59 -5.63 4.25
N HIS A 336 1.16 -4.72 3.50
CA HIS A 336 2.59 -4.53 3.31
C HIS A 336 3.11 -3.55 4.37
N LEU A 337 3.97 -3.96 5.35
CA LEU A 337 4.22 -5.33 5.71
C LEU A 337 4.55 -5.44 7.20
N TYR A 338 4.51 -6.66 7.75
CA TYR A 338 5.00 -6.94 9.08
C TYR A 338 6.51 -7.14 9.04
N GLN A 339 7.27 -6.14 9.46
CA GLN A 339 8.73 -6.19 9.49
C GLN A 339 9.22 -7.10 10.63
N TYR A 340 10.06 -8.09 10.30
CA TYR A 340 10.75 -8.90 11.31
C TYR A 340 11.69 -8.05 12.17
N SER A 341 12.38 -7.08 11.56
CA SER A 341 13.26 -6.13 12.23
C SER A 341 13.30 -4.80 11.48
N LEU A 342 13.49 -3.71 12.19
CA LEU A 342 13.71 -2.36 11.66
C LEU A 342 15.20 -2.04 11.43
N LYS A 343 16.09 -3.02 11.57
CA LYS A 343 17.52 -2.84 11.44
C LYS A 343 17.92 -2.36 10.04
N GLY A 344 18.83 -1.39 9.98
CA GLY A 344 19.46 -0.92 8.75
C GLY A 344 18.45 -0.40 7.73
N GLU A 345 18.60 -0.80 6.47
CA GLU A 345 17.71 -0.42 5.37
C GLU A 345 16.26 -0.89 5.58
N ARG A 346 16.01 -1.91 6.41
CA ARG A 346 14.68 -2.50 6.60
C ARG A 346 13.65 -1.51 7.11
N LYS A 347 14.02 -0.54 7.97
CA LYS A 347 13.10 0.51 8.42
C LYS A 347 12.67 1.47 7.32
N ARG A 348 13.41 1.47 6.19
CA ARG A 348 13.13 2.29 5.00
C ARG A 348 12.57 1.49 3.83
N ASP A 349 12.46 0.16 3.99
CA ASP A 349 11.98 -0.75 2.95
C ASP A 349 10.48 -0.61 2.74
N TYR A 350 10.10 0.39 1.94
CA TYR A 350 8.72 0.70 1.54
C TYR A 350 7.74 0.77 2.74
N PRO A 351 8.02 1.63 3.76
CA PRO A 351 7.25 1.70 5.00
C PRO A 351 5.76 1.98 4.76
N PRO A 352 4.86 1.65 5.73
CA PRO A 352 5.14 1.49 7.15
C PRO A 352 5.53 0.07 7.57
N ALA A 353 6.26 -0.06 8.65
CA ALA A 353 6.25 -1.29 9.42
C ALA A 353 4.90 -1.41 10.14
N ILE A 354 4.06 -2.38 9.73
CA ILE A 354 2.78 -2.66 10.39
C ILE A 354 3.01 -3.84 11.33
N SER A 355 3.72 -3.58 12.42
CA SER A 355 4.26 -4.61 13.29
C SER A 355 4.36 -4.12 14.73
N HIS A 356 4.78 -5.01 15.63
CA HIS A 356 4.85 -4.77 17.07
C HIS A 356 5.77 -3.60 17.47
N GLN A 357 6.61 -3.12 16.56
CA GLN A 357 7.46 -1.94 16.79
C GLN A 357 6.66 -0.63 16.74
N GLN A 358 5.46 -0.61 16.17
CA GLN A 358 4.60 0.58 16.16
C GLN A 358 4.00 0.87 17.52
N PRO A 359 3.99 2.13 17.99
CA PRO A 359 3.37 2.49 19.26
C PRO A 359 1.89 2.10 19.38
N TYR A 360 1.15 2.12 18.28
CA TYR A 360 -0.27 1.77 18.23
C TYR A 360 -0.55 0.26 18.21
N TRP A 361 0.47 -0.59 18.20
CA TRP A 361 0.29 -2.04 18.07
C TRP A 361 -0.69 -2.66 19.07
N PRO A 362 -0.73 -2.24 20.36
CA PRO A 362 -1.71 -2.75 21.31
C PRO A 362 -3.17 -2.56 20.88
N TYR A 363 -3.42 -1.64 19.99
CA TYR A 363 -4.75 -1.31 19.44
C TYR A 363 -4.98 -1.89 18.04
N ASN A 364 -4.01 -2.58 17.43
CA ASN A 364 -4.11 -3.02 16.03
C ASN A 364 -5.31 -3.94 15.78
N GLY A 365 -5.73 -4.74 16.78
CA GLY A 365 -6.92 -5.57 16.70
C GLY A 365 -8.21 -4.81 16.37
N LEU A 366 -8.31 -3.54 16.74
CA LEU A 366 -9.48 -2.70 16.41
C LEU A 366 -9.61 -2.49 14.90
N PHE A 367 -8.47 -2.27 14.23
CA PHE A 367 -8.44 -2.16 12.77
C PHE A 367 -8.66 -3.50 12.08
N GLU A 368 -8.02 -4.57 12.56
CA GLU A 368 -8.17 -5.89 11.95
C GLU A 368 -9.61 -6.42 12.06
N ASP A 369 -10.29 -6.15 13.16
CA ASP A 369 -11.72 -6.43 13.34
C ASP A 369 -12.60 -5.66 12.33
N PHE A 370 -12.32 -4.37 12.11
CA PHE A 370 -13.00 -3.58 11.09
C PHE A 370 -12.77 -4.17 9.69
N SER A 371 -11.52 -4.46 9.34
CA SER A 371 -11.15 -5.06 8.07
C SER A 371 -11.82 -6.41 7.84
N ALA A 372 -11.80 -7.28 8.88
CA ALA A 372 -12.44 -8.58 8.83
C ALA A 372 -13.96 -8.50 8.61
N ARG A 373 -14.65 -7.56 9.28
CA ARG A 373 -16.10 -7.33 9.08
C ARG A 373 -16.39 -6.89 7.66
N LEU A 374 -15.63 -5.94 7.10
CA LEU A 374 -15.81 -5.50 5.71
C LEU A 374 -15.54 -6.63 4.71
N CYS A 375 -14.45 -7.38 4.88
CA CYS A 375 -14.12 -8.52 4.02
C CYS A 375 -15.20 -9.61 4.09
N TYR A 376 -15.78 -9.85 5.28
CA TYR A 376 -16.89 -10.76 5.43
C TYR A 376 -18.11 -10.33 4.62
N PHE A 377 -18.55 -9.08 4.73
CA PHE A 377 -19.64 -8.52 3.93
C PHE A 377 -19.34 -8.57 2.43
N ALA A 378 -18.11 -8.23 2.03
CA ALA A 378 -17.68 -8.30 0.63
C ALA A 378 -17.57 -9.74 0.09
N THR A 379 -17.65 -10.76 0.96
CA THR A 379 -17.66 -12.18 0.58
C THR A 379 -19.08 -12.77 0.60
N ALA A 380 -19.97 -12.23 1.44
CA ALA A 380 -21.31 -12.78 1.63
C ALA A 380 -22.16 -12.69 0.35
N GLY A 381 -22.87 -13.79 -0.01
CA GLY A 381 -23.72 -13.86 -1.19
C GLY A 381 -22.97 -13.74 -2.52
N VAL A 382 -23.62 -13.18 -3.54
CA VAL A 382 -23.09 -13.02 -4.90
C VAL A 382 -23.00 -11.53 -5.26
N ASN A 383 -21.94 -11.15 -5.95
CA ASN A 383 -21.86 -9.87 -6.61
C ASN A 383 -22.65 -9.95 -7.92
N GLU A 384 -23.57 -9.03 -8.16
CA GLU A 384 -24.42 -9.00 -9.36
C GLU A 384 -24.39 -7.59 -9.99
N PRO A 385 -23.28 -7.19 -10.64
CA PRO A 385 -23.27 -5.95 -11.42
C PRO A 385 -24.18 -6.09 -12.64
N ASP A 386 -25.07 -5.15 -12.82
CA ASP A 386 -25.98 -5.12 -13.98
C ASP A 386 -25.28 -4.70 -15.28
N ILE A 387 -24.10 -4.11 -15.17
CA ILE A 387 -23.42 -3.41 -16.26
C ILE A 387 -22.07 -4.08 -16.54
N CYS A 388 -21.81 -4.33 -17.82
CA CYS A 388 -20.50 -4.64 -18.36
C CYS A 388 -19.93 -3.40 -19.05
N VAL A 389 -18.71 -2.99 -18.73
CA VAL A 389 -17.97 -1.96 -19.46
C VAL A 389 -16.94 -2.64 -20.35
N ILE A 390 -16.94 -2.35 -21.65
CA ILE A 390 -15.94 -2.94 -22.55
C ILE A 390 -14.56 -2.44 -22.15
N HIS A 391 -13.65 -3.40 -21.92
CA HIS A 391 -12.29 -3.14 -21.48
C HIS A 391 -11.47 -2.49 -22.62
N PRO A 392 -10.85 -1.33 -22.41
CA PRO A 392 -10.26 -0.54 -23.50
C PRO A 392 -8.88 -1.00 -23.95
N GLN A 393 -8.48 -2.22 -23.65
CA GLN A 393 -7.12 -2.73 -23.88
C GLN A 393 -6.72 -2.74 -25.36
N GLU A 394 -7.63 -3.10 -26.24
CA GLU A 394 -7.36 -3.15 -27.68
C GLU A 394 -7.03 -1.76 -28.27
N SER A 395 -7.66 -0.72 -27.76
CA SER A 395 -7.37 0.66 -28.16
C SER A 395 -5.96 1.10 -27.73
N ALA A 396 -5.49 0.64 -26.55
CA ALA A 396 -4.16 0.94 -26.08
C ALA A 396 -3.06 0.34 -26.97
N TYR A 397 -3.30 -0.77 -27.64
CA TYR A 397 -2.33 -1.38 -28.57
C TYR A 397 -1.99 -0.50 -29.78
N LEU A 398 -2.86 0.44 -30.12
CA LEU A 398 -2.64 1.38 -31.20
C LEU A 398 -1.82 2.60 -30.79
N GLU A 399 -1.63 2.82 -29.49
CA GLU A 399 -0.84 3.92 -28.97
C GLU A 399 0.66 3.62 -29.06
N THR A 400 1.48 4.66 -29.14
CA THR A 400 2.93 4.51 -29.12
C THR A 400 3.42 4.43 -27.69
N GLN A 401 4.50 3.69 -27.41
CA GLN A 401 5.08 3.58 -26.06
C GLN A 401 5.52 4.90 -25.43
N THR A 402 5.69 5.97 -26.22
CA THR A 402 5.95 7.32 -25.72
C THR A 402 4.76 7.92 -24.95
N SER A 403 3.56 7.38 -25.14
CA SER A 403 2.35 7.79 -24.42
C SER A 403 2.06 6.97 -23.15
N LEU A 404 2.91 6.03 -22.75
CA LEU A 404 2.74 5.17 -21.56
C LEU A 404 2.57 5.95 -20.24
N ILE A 405 2.97 7.21 -20.19
CA ILE A 405 2.91 8.07 -19.00
C ILE A 405 1.63 8.93 -18.99
N THR A 406 0.99 9.12 -20.14
CA THR A 406 -0.30 9.80 -20.20
C THR A 406 -1.38 8.74 -19.98
N PRO A 407 -2.16 8.83 -18.86
CA PRO A 407 -3.38 8.05 -18.77
C PRO A 407 -4.19 8.32 -20.04
N THR A 408 -4.66 7.30 -20.71
CA THR A 408 -5.76 7.44 -21.68
C THR A 408 -6.96 7.88 -20.85
N GLY A 409 -7.04 9.19 -20.58
CA GLY A 409 -7.87 9.79 -19.54
C GLY A 409 -9.37 9.78 -19.80
N VAL A 410 -9.80 9.13 -20.88
CA VAL A 410 -11.23 9.11 -21.30
C VAL A 410 -12.05 8.07 -20.53
N GLN A 411 -11.39 7.03 -20.00
CA GLN A 411 -12.11 5.94 -19.33
C GLN A 411 -12.38 6.22 -17.86
N GLU A 412 -11.45 6.83 -17.14
CA GLU A 412 -11.60 7.09 -15.71
C GLU A 412 -12.83 7.99 -15.40
N PRO A 413 -13.17 9.02 -16.21
CA PRO A 413 -14.41 9.76 -16.05
C PRO A 413 -15.67 8.89 -16.18
N VAL A 414 -15.71 7.94 -17.13
CA VAL A 414 -16.83 7.00 -17.29
C VAL A 414 -16.95 6.10 -16.07
N LEU A 415 -15.83 5.49 -15.62
CA LEU A 415 -15.79 4.60 -14.47
C LEU A 415 -16.20 5.33 -13.18
N ALA A 416 -15.64 6.52 -12.97
CA ALA A 416 -15.99 7.37 -11.84
C ALA A 416 -17.44 7.86 -11.91
N GLY A 417 -17.97 8.14 -13.10
CA GLY A 417 -19.37 8.48 -13.34
C GLY A 417 -20.33 7.37 -12.92
N LEU A 418 -20.02 6.13 -13.26
CA LEU A 418 -20.78 4.96 -12.82
C LEU A 418 -20.77 4.83 -11.29
N MET A 419 -19.59 4.93 -10.64
CA MET A 419 -19.49 4.81 -9.19
C MET A 419 -20.22 5.96 -8.45
N ARG A 420 -20.13 7.20 -8.94
CA ARG A 420 -20.88 8.36 -8.39
C ARG A 420 -22.41 8.23 -8.56
N SER A 421 -22.84 7.53 -9.60
CA SER A 421 -24.25 7.20 -9.84
C SER A 421 -24.68 5.93 -9.11
N HIS A 422 -23.87 5.43 -8.17
CA HIS A 422 -24.13 4.21 -7.39
C HIS A 422 -24.32 2.96 -8.26
N ARG A 423 -23.64 2.90 -9.42
CA ARG A 423 -23.72 1.77 -10.36
C ARG A 423 -22.42 0.96 -10.30
N ASN A 424 -22.53 -0.26 -9.83
CA ASN A 424 -21.42 -1.21 -9.91
C ASN A 424 -21.35 -1.84 -11.31
N PHE A 425 -20.17 -2.24 -11.74
CA PHE A 425 -19.93 -2.81 -13.06
C PHE A 425 -18.79 -3.81 -13.03
N ASP A 426 -18.70 -4.65 -14.07
CA ASP A 426 -17.53 -5.43 -14.41
C ASP A 426 -16.96 -5.00 -15.76
N PHE A 427 -15.67 -5.23 -16.01
CA PHE A 427 -15.11 -5.12 -17.34
C PHE A 427 -15.42 -6.37 -18.19
N GLY A 428 -15.68 -6.16 -19.46
CA GLY A 428 -15.68 -7.19 -20.49
C GLY A 428 -14.40 -7.11 -21.33
N ASP A 429 -13.43 -7.94 -21.03
CA ASP A 429 -12.19 -8.03 -21.84
C ASP A 429 -12.48 -8.70 -23.17
N GLU A 430 -12.01 -8.11 -24.28
CA GLU A 430 -12.37 -8.57 -25.62
C GLU A 430 -11.78 -9.94 -25.97
N GLN A 431 -10.64 -10.33 -25.36
CA GLN A 431 -10.14 -11.70 -25.50
C GLN A 431 -11.05 -12.69 -24.77
N ILE A 432 -11.43 -12.38 -23.54
CA ILE A 432 -12.33 -13.24 -22.74
C ILE A 432 -13.72 -13.30 -23.39
N ILE A 433 -14.23 -12.18 -23.89
CA ILE A 433 -15.51 -12.14 -24.66
C ILE A 433 -15.44 -13.01 -25.88
N SER A 434 -14.34 -13.01 -26.65
CA SER A 434 -14.20 -13.84 -27.83
C SER A 434 -14.34 -15.32 -27.55
N GLU A 435 -13.88 -15.76 -26.38
CA GLU A 435 -13.86 -17.14 -25.94
C GLU A 435 -15.14 -17.58 -25.20
N THR A 436 -15.68 -16.73 -24.33
CA THR A 436 -16.75 -17.11 -23.40
C THR A 436 -18.02 -16.27 -23.56
N GLY A 437 -17.94 -15.16 -24.27
CA GLY A 437 -19.05 -14.22 -24.44
C GLY A 437 -20.19 -14.82 -25.26
N ARG A 438 -21.44 -14.62 -24.81
CA ARG A 438 -22.66 -15.01 -25.53
C ARG A 438 -23.85 -14.15 -25.12
N THR A 439 -24.87 -14.14 -25.97
CA THR A 439 -26.19 -13.59 -25.66
C THR A 439 -27.07 -14.70 -25.09
N ASP A 440 -27.76 -14.42 -23.98
CA ASP A 440 -28.77 -15.33 -23.40
C ASP A 440 -30.02 -14.52 -23.03
N ALA A 441 -31.06 -14.61 -23.86
CA ALA A 441 -32.23 -13.73 -23.87
C ALA A 441 -31.81 -12.24 -23.94
N ASP A 442 -32.18 -11.46 -22.93
CA ASP A 442 -31.83 -10.04 -22.78
C ASP A 442 -30.54 -9.81 -21.92
N ARG A 443 -29.67 -10.82 -21.86
CA ARG A 443 -28.43 -10.79 -21.06
C ARG A 443 -27.19 -10.94 -21.92
N PHE A 444 -26.20 -10.12 -21.63
CA PHE A 444 -24.84 -10.30 -22.15
C PHE A 444 -24.04 -11.13 -21.14
N VAL A 445 -23.66 -12.33 -21.50
CA VAL A 445 -23.04 -13.28 -20.59
C VAL A 445 -21.56 -13.41 -20.89
N ILE A 446 -20.72 -13.32 -19.85
CA ILE A 446 -19.28 -13.59 -19.89
C ILE A 446 -18.95 -14.56 -18.75
N GLY A 447 -18.50 -15.76 -19.07
CA GLY A 447 -18.25 -16.79 -18.07
C GLY A 447 -19.50 -17.07 -17.22
N GLU A 448 -19.38 -16.87 -15.89
CA GLU A 448 -20.48 -17.04 -14.93
C GLU A 448 -21.38 -15.80 -14.76
N MET A 449 -21.01 -14.65 -15.34
CA MET A 449 -21.70 -13.39 -15.14
C MET A 449 -22.65 -13.05 -16.28
N ALA A 450 -23.82 -12.46 -15.94
CA ALA A 450 -24.89 -12.07 -16.88
C ALA A 450 -25.31 -10.62 -16.65
N TYR A 451 -25.06 -9.75 -17.62
CA TYR A 451 -25.26 -8.30 -17.55
C TYR A 451 -26.53 -7.88 -18.30
N ARG A 452 -27.24 -6.88 -17.79
CA ARG A 452 -28.43 -6.28 -18.41
C ARG A 452 -28.07 -5.18 -19.40
N GLY A 453 -26.91 -4.56 -19.23
CA GLY A 453 -26.41 -3.49 -20.08
C GLY A 453 -24.94 -3.57 -20.33
N VAL A 454 -24.53 -3.09 -21.50
CA VAL A 454 -23.12 -2.94 -21.88
C VAL A 454 -22.84 -1.48 -22.18
N VAL A 455 -21.79 -0.94 -21.56
CA VAL A 455 -21.28 0.40 -21.80
C VAL A 455 -19.96 0.32 -22.56
N LEU A 456 -19.90 0.97 -23.70
CA LEU A 456 -18.66 1.19 -24.43
C LEU A 456 -18.11 2.56 -23.99
N PRO A 457 -16.96 2.62 -23.32
CA PRO A 457 -16.24 3.89 -23.18
C PRO A 457 -15.72 4.33 -24.57
N GLU A 458 -15.12 5.49 -24.67
CA GLU A 458 -14.50 5.91 -25.92
C GLU A 458 -13.38 4.93 -26.33
N LEU A 459 -13.57 4.23 -27.43
CA LEU A 459 -12.65 3.24 -27.98
C LEU A 459 -12.15 3.67 -29.36
N THR A 460 -10.84 3.53 -29.61
CA THR A 460 -10.29 3.74 -30.97
C THR A 460 -10.64 2.57 -31.89
N THR A 461 -10.57 1.34 -31.37
CA THR A 461 -10.88 0.11 -32.11
C THR A 461 -11.67 -0.85 -31.22
N ILE A 462 -12.41 -1.76 -31.85
CA ILE A 462 -13.12 -2.86 -31.20
C ILE A 462 -12.88 -4.15 -32.00
N ARG A 463 -12.80 -5.29 -31.32
CA ARG A 463 -12.75 -6.59 -32.02
C ARG A 463 -14.04 -6.88 -32.76
N ARG A 464 -13.92 -7.49 -33.92
CA ARG A 464 -15.10 -7.95 -34.69
C ARG A 464 -15.98 -8.88 -33.88
N SER A 465 -15.38 -9.85 -33.18
CA SER A 465 -16.13 -10.79 -32.35
C SER A 465 -16.92 -10.13 -31.21
N THR A 466 -16.38 -9.05 -30.62
CA THR A 466 -17.06 -8.27 -29.61
C THR A 466 -18.21 -7.47 -30.23
N LEU A 467 -17.94 -6.80 -31.35
CA LEU A 467 -18.94 -6.02 -32.08
C LEU A 467 -20.15 -6.88 -32.51
N ASP A 468 -19.89 -8.05 -33.09
CA ASP A 468 -20.98 -8.95 -33.55
C ASP A 468 -21.84 -9.42 -32.38
N LYS A 469 -21.22 -9.79 -31.23
CA LYS A 469 -21.96 -10.17 -30.02
C LYS A 469 -22.75 -9.01 -29.38
N LEU A 470 -22.24 -7.78 -29.44
CA LEU A 470 -22.96 -6.60 -28.96
C LEU A 470 -24.18 -6.27 -29.81
N VAL A 471 -24.06 -6.41 -31.13
CA VAL A 471 -25.20 -6.24 -32.05
C VAL A 471 -26.23 -7.33 -31.80
N GLU A 472 -25.83 -8.60 -31.70
CA GLU A 472 -26.73 -9.72 -31.36
C GLU A 472 -27.47 -9.46 -30.03
N PHE A 473 -26.75 -9.00 -29.00
CA PHE A 473 -27.33 -8.69 -27.71
C PHE A 473 -28.35 -7.55 -27.79
N ALA A 474 -28.02 -6.48 -28.51
CA ALA A 474 -28.95 -5.35 -28.70
C ALA A 474 -30.21 -5.75 -29.51
N GLU A 475 -30.05 -6.58 -30.57
CA GLU A 475 -31.15 -7.12 -31.37
C GLU A 475 -32.07 -8.05 -30.55
N ALA A 476 -31.51 -8.69 -29.49
CA ALA A 476 -32.28 -9.48 -28.54
C ALA A 476 -32.94 -8.65 -27.42
N GLY A 477 -32.85 -7.33 -27.47
CA GLY A 477 -33.46 -6.41 -26.51
C GLY A 477 -32.57 -5.93 -25.39
N GLY A 478 -31.28 -6.28 -25.40
CA GLY A 478 -30.30 -5.81 -24.43
C GLY A 478 -29.95 -4.33 -24.61
N THR A 479 -29.50 -3.68 -23.53
CA THR A 479 -29.17 -2.26 -23.57
C THR A 479 -27.67 -2.06 -23.85
N VAL A 480 -27.34 -1.46 -24.98
CA VAL A 480 -25.99 -1.05 -25.37
C VAL A 480 -25.88 0.47 -25.35
N VAL A 481 -24.95 1.00 -24.57
CA VAL A 481 -24.71 2.44 -24.42
C VAL A 481 -23.30 2.77 -24.90
N VAL A 482 -23.15 3.75 -25.76
CA VAL A 482 -21.86 4.30 -26.16
C VAL A 482 -21.63 5.63 -25.46
N CYS A 483 -20.61 5.67 -24.62
CA CYS A 483 -20.26 6.85 -23.84
C CYS A 483 -19.09 7.58 -24.52
N GLY A 484 -19.37 8.70 -25.18
CA GLY A 484 -18.42 9.41 -26.04
C GLY A 484 -18.61 9.09 -27.53
N ASP A 485 -17.52 8.93 -28.26
CA ASP A 485 -17.54 8.63 -29.68
C ASP A 485 -17.57 7.12 -29.98
N TYR A 486 -18.18 6.77 -31.11
CA TYR A 486 -18.11 5.38 -31.62
C TYR A 486 -16.67 4.98 -31.97
N PRO A 487 -16.33 3.71 -31.88
CA PRO A 487 -15.04 3.21 -32.36
C PRO A 487 -14.82 3.61 -33.84
N ARG A 488 -13.58 3.91 -34.22
CA ARG A 488 -13.24 4.30 -35.60
C ARG A 488 -12.83 3.08 -36.43
N PHE A 489 -12.41 2.02 -35.79
CA PHE A 489 -11.87 0.82 -36.42
C PHE A 489 -12.49 -0.43 -35.81
N VAL A 490 -12.51 -1.50 -36.63
CA VAL A 490 -12.77 -2.88 -36.22
C VAL A 490 -11.52 -3.69 -36.53
N ASP A 491 -10.88 -4.29 -35.51
CA ASP A 491 -9.57 -4.94 -35.64
C ASP A 491 -8.49 -4.06 -36.31
N GLY A 492 -8.52 -2.75 -36.04
CA GLY A 492 -7.58 -1.78 -36.60
C GLY A 492 -7.89 -1.30 -38.01
N GLU A 493 -8.91 -1.84 -38.67
CA GLU A 493 -9.28 -1.54 -40.06
C GLU A 493 -10.61 -0.74 -40.11
N PRO A 494 -10.75 0.17 -41.09
CA PRO A 494 -12.01 0.85 -41.32
C PRO A 494 -13.12 -0.16 -41.65
N ALA A 495 -14.23 -0.11 -40.92
CA ALA A 495 -15.38 -1.01 -41.12
C ALA A 495 -16.72 -0.26 -40.99
N PRO A 496 -17.04 0.69 -41.89
CA PRO A 496 -18.16 1.60 -41.74
C PRO A 496 -19.51 0.89 -41.66
N GLU A 497 -19.73 -0.19 -42.40
CA GLU A 497 -21.01 -0.93 -42.39
C GLU A 497 -21.29 -1.57 -41.02
N GLN A 498 -20.28 -2.20 -40.39
CA GLN A 498 -20.41 -2.82 -39.08
C GLN A 498 -20.60 -1.77 -38.00
N LEU A 499 -19.91 -0.64 -38.07
CA LEU A 499 -20.09 0.46 -37.12
C LEU A 499 -21.45 1.14 -37.24
N VAL A 500 -22.04 1.21 -38.45
CA VAL A 500 -23.43 1.65 -38.65
C VAL A 500 -24.41 0.70 -37.95
N ARG A 501 -24.19 -0.62 -38.01
CA ARG A 501 -25.03 -1.58 -37.28
C ARG A 501 -24.96 -1.36 -35.76
N LEU A 502 -23.81 -1.12 -35.22
CA LEU A 502 -23.66 -0.77 -33.80
C LEU A 502 -24.43 0.51 -33.48
N ALA A 503 -24.25 1.57 -34.28
CA ALA A 503 -24.89 2.85 -34.05
C ALA A 503 -26.44 2.76 -34.14
N SER A 504 -26.95 1.87 -34.97
CA SER A 504 -28.41 1.65 -35.12
C SER A 504 -29.02 0.87 -33.96
N ASN A 505 -28.18 0.13 -33.19
CA ASN A 505 -28.62 -0.75 -32.13
C ASN A 505 -28.10 -0.30 -30.73
N SER A 506 -27.66 0.94 -30.59
CA SER A 506 -27.14 1.47 -29.32
C SER A 506 -27.58 2.89 -29.05
N VAL A 507 -27.50 3.32 -27.79
CA VAL A 507 -27.78 4.69 -27.37
C VAL A 507 -26.46 5.41 -27.06
N ARG A 508 -26.24 6.56 -27.73
CA ARG A 508 -25.07 7.40 -27.47
C ARG A 508 -25.40 8.46 -26.43
N VAL A 509 -24.48 8.64 -25.44
CA VAL A 509 -24.66 9.63 -24.37
C VAL A 509 -23.28 10.19 -23.95
N PRO A 510 -23.21 11.49 -23.59
CA PRO A 510 -21.99 12.00 -22.92
C PRO A 510 -21.87 11.47 -21.50
N VAL A 511 -20.66 11.56 -20.92
CA VAL A 511 -20.38 11.02 -19.58
C VAL A 511 -21.33 11.55 -18.51
N GLU A 512 -21.67 12.85 -18.57
CA GLU A 512 -22.53 13.53 -17.61
C GLU A 512 -23.97 12.99 -17.61
N GLY A 513 -24.46 12.48 -18.75
CA GLY A 513 -25.82 11.92 -18.89
C GLY A 513 -25.87 10.39 -18.67
N LEU A 514 -24.74 9.74 -18.48
CA LEU A 514 -24.68 8.26 -18.39
C LEU A 514 -25.50 7.73 -17.21
N GLY A 515 -25.37 8.35 -16.03
CA GLY A 515 -26.10 7.93 -14.83
C GLY A 515 -27.61 8.00 -14.97
N ASP A 516 -28.13 9.09 -15.53
CA ASP A 516 -29.57 9.31 -15.75
C ASP A 516 -30.12 8.33 -16.78
N LEU A 517 -29.41 8.12 -17.89
CA LEU A 517 -29.81 7.15 -18.91
C LEU A 517 -29.86 5.72 -18.32
N LEU A 518 -28.89 5.35 -17.56
CA LEU A 518 -28.86 4.03 -16.92
C LEU A 518 -29.95 3.88 -15.85
N ALA A 519 -30.29 4.95 -15.12
CA ALA A 519 -31.38 4.91 -14.15
C ALA A 519 -32.74 4.72 -14.84
N GLU A 520 -32.92 5.31 -16.04
CA GLU A 520 -34.13 5.13 -16.86
C GLU A 520 -34.23 3.72 -17.47
N LYS A 521 -33.16 3.25 -18.13
CA LYS A 521 -33.17 2.00 -18.89
C LYS A 521 -33.00 0.76 -18.03
N LEU A 522 -32.22 0.86 -16.95
CA LEU A 522 -31.84 -0.21 -16.06
C LEU A 522 -31.99 0.24 -14.58
N PRO A 523 -33.22 0.41 -14.08
CA PRO A 523 -33.44 0.91 -12.73
C PRO A 523 -32.71 0.04 -11.70
N PRO A 524 -31.97 0.68 -10.75
CA PRO A 524 -31.25 -0.05 -9.71
C PRO A 524 -32.21 -0.48 -8.59
N PRO A 525 -31.88 -1.52 -7.78
CA PRO A 525 -32.73 -1.98 -6.69
C PRO A 525 -32.79 -1.02 -5.49
N PHE A 526 -32.01 0.03 -5.48
CA PHE A 526 -32.01 1.10 -4.47
C PHE A 526 -31.62 2.43 -5.09
N ARG A 527 -31.97 3.53 -4.43
CA ARG A 527 -31.52 4.88 -4.76
C ARG A 527 -30.99 5.57 -3.50
N LEU A 528 -29.93 6.35 -3.66
CA LEU A 528 -29.32 7.16 -2.61
C LEU A 528 -29.33 8.63 -3.06
N GLU A 529 -30.03 9.49 -2.33
CA GLU A 529 -30.28 10.87 -2.70
C GLU A 529 -29.86 11.84 -1.59
N GLY A 530 -29.38 13.03 -1.94
CA GLY A 530 -28.96 14.06 -1.01
C GLY A 530 -27.75 14.83 -1.50
N ALA A 531 -27.53 15.99 -0.91
CA ALA A 531 -26.35 16.81 -1.23
C ALA A 531 -25.05 16.08 -0.83
N GLY A 532 -24.11 15.95 -1.77
CA GLY A 532 -22.82 15.27 -1.57
C GLY A 532 -22.88 13.74 -1.64
N CYS A 533 -24.02 13.13 -2.01
CA CYS A 533 -24.14 11.67 -2.16
C CYS A 533 -23.21 11.08 -3.24
N ASP A 534 -22.73 11.89 -4.19
CA ASP A 534 -21.72 11.51 -5.17
C ASP A 534 -20.37 11.10 -4.52
N SER A 535 -20.09 11.52 -3.28
CA SER A 535 -18.96 11.07 -2.48
C SER A 535 -19.21 9.76 -1.73
N VAL A 536 -20.46 9.28 -1.66
CA VAL A 536 -20.82 8.02 -1.01
C VAL A 536 -20.90 6.93 -2.07
N TRP A 537 -19.88 6.08 -2.13
CA TRP A 537 -19.87 4.98 -3.09
C TRP A 537 -20.48 3.72 -2.49
N THR A 538 -20.95 2.84 -3.36
CA THR A 538 -21.76 1.70 -2.95
C THR A 538 -21.26 0.38 -3.54
N HIS A 539 -21.43 -0.70 -2.78
CA HIS A 539 -21.23 -2.06 -3.26
C HIS A 539 -22.39 -2.94 -2.80
N LEU A 540 -23.15 -3.41 -3.77
CA LEU A 540 -24.32 -4.27 -3.56
C LEU A 540 -23.92 -5.74 -3.70
N ARG A 541 -24.39 -6.57 -2.78
CA ARG A 541 -24.34 -8.03 -2.89
C ARG A 541 -25.72 -8.65 -2.65
N ARG A 542 -26.10 -9.59 -3.49
CA ARG A 542 -27.31 -10.37 -3.32
C ARG A 542 -27.07 -11.50 -2.33
N VAL A 543 -27.83 -11.53 -1.26
CA VAL A 543 -27.84 -12.62 -0.28
C VAL A 543 -29.17 -13.37 -0.35
N ARG A 544 -29.26 -14.54 0.28
CA ARG A 544 -30.48 -15.33 0.26
C ARG A 544 -31.66 -14.52 0.86
N ASN A 545 -32.65 -14.23 0.03
CA ASN A 545 -33.86 -13.45 0.41
C ASN A 545 -33.53 -12.03 0.90
N GLY A 546 -32.68 -11.33 0.18
CA GLY A 546 -32.35 -9.93 0.49
C GLY A 546 -31.08 -9.44 -0.16
N MET A 547 -30.57 -8.33 0.32
CA MET A 547 -29.33 -7.73 -0.14
C MET A 547 -28.49 -7.19 1.02
N THR A 548 -27.20 -7.05 0.78
CA THR A 548 -26.27 -6.33 1.65
C THR A 548 -25.62 -5.22 0.83
N LEU A 549 -25.70 -4.00 1.35
CA LEU A 549 -25.22 -2.79 0.69
C LEU A 549 -24.17 -2.13 1.57
N GLN A 550 -22.91 -2.11 1.15
CA GLN A 550 -21.89 -1.26 1.71
C GLN A 550 -22.06 0.15 1.18
N LEU A 551 -21.96 1.14 2.05
CA LEU A 551 -22.04 2.57 1.75
C LEU A 551 -20.84 3.25 2.43
N SER A 552 -19.96 3.89 1.65
CA SER A 552 -18.75 4.51 2.18
C SER A 552 -18.63 5.95 1.68
N ASN A 553 -18.51 6.90 2.61
CA ASN A 553 -18.23 8.30 2.29
C ASN A 553 -16.72 8.47 2.06
N PHE A 554 -16.31 8.71 0.82
CA PHE A 554 -14.90 8.92 0.48
C PHE A 554 -14.42 10.36 0.66
N SER A 555 -15.32 11.31 0.95
CA SER A 555 -14.90 12.63 1.42
C SER A 555 -14.27 12.50 2.82
N ARG A 556 -13.08 13.02 2.99
CA ARG A 556 -12.41 13.10 4.30
C ARG A 556 -12.69 14.43 5.03
N LYS A 557 -13.48 15.31 4.41
CA LYS A 557 -13.85 16.63 4.98
C LYS A 557 -15.33 16.77 5.24
N ASN A 558 -16.13 16.29 4.30
CA ASN A 558 -17.53 16.61 4.28
C ASN A 558 -18.35 15.48 4.88
N GLU A 559 -19.26 15.88 5.74
CA GLU A 559 -20.36 15.06 6.21
C GLU A 559 -21.45 14.99 5.14
N VAL A 560 -22.11 13.86 5.01
CA VAL A 560 -23.23 13.64 4.08
C VAL A 560 -24.43 13.13 4.84
N THR A 561 -25.59 13.71 4.58
CA THR A 561 -26.88 13.14 4.99
C THR A 561 -27.63 12.67 3.75
N ALA A 562 -27.90 11.39 3.69
CA ALA A 562 -28.49 10.73 2.53
C ALA A 562 -29.87 10.14 2.84
N ALA A 563 -30.75 10.14 1.84
CA ALA A 563 -32.01 9.41 1.81
C ALA A 563 -31.82 8.13 0.98
N LEU A 564 -31.98 6.98 1.59
CA LEU A 564 -31.89 5.67 0.96
C LEU A 564 -33.31 5.13 0.71
N HIS A 565 -33.59 4.77 -0.54
CA HIS A 565 -34.85 4.17 -0.99
C HIS A 565 -34.60 2.81 -1.60
N PHE A 566 -35.42 1.83 -1.29
CA PHE A 566 -35.45 0.53 -1.95
C PHE A 566 -36.64 0.44 -2.91
N GLU A 567 -36.44 -0.23 -4.04
CA GLU A 567 -37.52 -0.44 -5.02
C GLU A 567 -38.64 -1.36 -4.50
N GLU A 568 -38.32 -2.31 -3.61
CA GLU A 568 -39.30 -3.16 -2.96
C GLU A 568 -39.97 -2.38 -1.81
N PRO A 569 -41.30 -2.16 -1.87
CA PRO A 569 -42.03 -1.51 -0.80
C PRO A 569 -41.98 -2.36 0.49
N ASP A 570 -42.13 -1.71 1.64
CA ASP A 570 -42.11 -2.32 2.98
C ASP A 570 -40.78 -3.06 3.33
N THR A 571 -39.68 -2.70 2.67
CA THR A 571 -38.37 -3.27 2.96
C THR A 571 -37.99 -2.99 4.42
N ARG A 572 -37.66 -4.05 5.16
CA ARG A 572 -37.05 -3.95 6.50
C ARG A 572 -35.55 -3.91 6.33
N ALA A 573 -34.89 -2.99 7.03
CA ALA A 573 -33.46 -2.81 6.95
C ALA A 573 -32.81 -2.67 8.32
N VAL A 574 -31.59 -3.15 8.43
CA VAL A 574 -30.72 -2.95 9.59
C VAL A 574 -29.40 -2.33 9.16
N LEU A 575 -28.81 -1.54 10.05
CA LEU A 575 -27.55 -0.85 9.87
C LEU A 575 -26.48 -1.51 10.74
N TRP A 576 -25.37 -1.89 10.13
CA TRP A 576 -24.21 -2.42 10.82
C TRP A 576 -23.10 -1.37 10.84
N ASN A 577 -22.54 -1.16 12.02
CA ASN A 577 -21.33 -0.36 12.20
C ASN A 577 -20.10 -1.29 12.12
N PRO A 578 -19.29 -1.26 11.05
CA PRO A 578 -18.14 -2.15 10.95
C PRO A 578 -17.02 -1.82 11.96
N VAL A 579 -17.02 -0.61 12.56
CA VAL A 579 -16.01 -0.21 13.55
C VAL A 579 -16.14 -1.04 14.83
N ASN A 580 -17.35 -1.18 15.35
CA ASN A 580 -17.62 -1.86 16.63
C ASN A 580 -18.49 -3.12 16.51
N GLY A 581 -18.99 -3.43 15.29
CA GLY A 581 -19.88 -4.58 15.05
C GLY A 581 -21.32 -4.39 15.51
N GLU A 582 -21.71 -3.18 15.91
CA GLU A 582 -23.06 -2.89 16.40
C GLU A 582 -24.08 -2.98 15.26
N CYS A 583 -25.25 -3.57 15.60
CA CYS A 583 -26.42 -3.62 14.74
C CYS A 583 -27.51 -2.69 15.27
N LEU A 584 -28.03 -1.83 14.39
CA LEU A 584 -29.11 -0.88 14.65
C LEU A 584 -30.27 -1.13 13.70
N ARG A 585 -31.51 -1.01 14.16
CA ARG A 585 -32.68 -1.02 13.27
C ARG A 585 -32.77 0.29 12.50
N LEU A 586 -32.96 0.21 11.20
CA LEU A 586 -33.31 1.38 10.38
C LEU A 586 -34.83 1.54 10.34
N MET A 587 -35.29 2.73 10.70
CA MET A 587 -36.70 3.08 10.65
C MET A 587 -36.96 3.96 9.43
N ALA A 588 -37.85 3.49 8.55
CA ALA A 588 -38.31 4.29 7.43
C ALA A 588 -39.27 5.39 7.92
N ASP A 589 -39.25 6.52 7.25
CA ASP A 589 -40.29 7.55 7.43
C ASP A 589 -41.62 7.14 6.74
N SER A 590 -42.61 8.00 6.80
CA SER A 590 -43.95 7.75 6.22
C SER A 590 -43.96 7.55 4.69
N THR A 591 -42.84 7.86 4.02
CA THR A 591 -42.66 7.68 2.57
C THR A 591 -41.84 6.39 2.24
N GLY A 592 -41.47 5.60 3.24
CA GLY A 592 -40.60 4.43 3.02
C GLY A 592 -39.10 4.77 2.91
N THR A 593 -38.71 6.00 3.28
CA THR A 593 -37.35 6.50 3.13
C THR A 593 -36.53 6.28 4.39
N PHE A 594 -35.31 5.77 4.25
CA PHE A 594 -34.33 5.64 5.33
C PHE A 594 -33.34 6.80 5.27
N ARG A 595 -33.17 7.52 6.36
CA ARG A 595 -32.21 8.62 6.43
C ARG A 595 -30.94 8.19 7.17
N LEU A 596 -29.79 8.42 6.52
CA LEU A 596 -28.47 8.05 7.05
C LEU A 596 -27.56 9.28 7.05
N ARG A 597 -26.76 9.41 8.12
CA ARG A 597 -25.67 10.39 8.19
C ARG A 597 -24.34 9.65 8.07
N PHE A 598 -23.43 10.21 7.30
CA PHE A 598 -22.07 9.75 7.12
C PHE A 598 -21.11 10.85 7.59
N ALA A 599 -20.32 10.60 8.59
CA ALA A 599 -19.17 11.43 8.90
C ALA A 599 -18.11 11.30 7.79
N PRO A 600 -17.08 12.17 7.76
CA PRO A 600 -15.95 12.01 6.84
C PRO A 600 -15.32 10.61 6.97
N ALA A 601 -15.02 9.97 5.85
CA ALA A 601 -14.43 8.63 5.74
C ALA A 601 -15.24 7.48 6.40
N GLN A 602 -16.49 7.71 6.79
CA GLN A 602 -17.31 6.71 7.46
C GLN A 602 -17.92 5.69 6.50
N THR A 603 -17.96 4.43 6.93
CA THR A 603 -18.58 3.32 6.23
C THR A 603 -19.72 2.74 7.06
N TRP A 604 -20.85 2.46 6.39
CA TRP A 604 -21.99 1.72 6.91
C TRP A 604 -22.29 0.49 6.05
N ILE A 605 -22.86 -0.54 6.66
CA ILE A 605 -23.43 -1.68 5.96
C ILE A 605 -24.93 -1.74 6.24
N VAL A 606 -25.72 -1.76 5.18
CA VAL A 606 -27.18 -1.96 5.27
C VAL A 606 -27.50 -3.37 4.81
N SER A 607 -28.28 -4.11 5.58
CA SER A 607 -28.78 -5.44 5.20
C SER A 607 -30.30 -5.45 5.21
N THR A 608 -30.88 -6.12 4.21
CA THR A 608 -32.35 -6.30 4.07
C THR A 608 -32.72 -7.78 4.08
N GLY A 609 -34.02 -8.08 4.02
CA GLY A 609 -34.55 -9.41 3.94
C GLY A 609 -34.29 -10.23 5.20
N ARG A 610 -34.02 -11.54 5.05
CA ARG A 610 -33.86 -12.46 6.19
C ARG A 610 -32.77 -12.03 7.19
N SER A 611 -31.70 -11.38 6.72
CA SER A 611 -30.66 -10.86 7.60
C SER A 611 -31.20 -9.76 8.52
N ALA A 612 -32.07 -8.87 8.00
CA ALA A 612 -32.70 -7.83 8.80
C ALA A 612 -33.77 -8.41 9.75
N GLU A 613 -34.52 -9.43 9.33
CA GLU A 613 -35.55 -10.07 10.16
C GLU A 613 -34.99 -10.83 11.37
N THR A 614 -33.80 -11.42 11.23
CA THR A 614 -33.17 -12.24 12.26
C THR A 614 -32.12 -11.51 13.09
N ALA A 615 -31.74 -10.29 12.71
CA ALA A 615 -30.74 -9.49 13.41
C ALA A 615 -31.20 -9.09 14.80
N ARG A 616 -30.34 -9.25 15.80
CA ARG A 616 -30.55 -8.75 17.16
C ARG A 616 -29.95 -7.37 17.26
N CYS A 617 -30.77 -6.34 17.00
CA CYS A 617 -30.32 -4.97 17.07
C CYS A 617 -30.33 -4.44 18.51
N ALA A 618 -29.29 -3.72 18.89
CA ALA A 618 -29.14 -3.10 20.21
C ALA A 618 -30.16 -1.95 20.43
N ALA A 619 -30.40 -1.17 19.36
CA ALA A 619 -31.27 0.01 19.37
C ALA A 619 -31.79 0.35 17.96
N ASP A 620 -32.61 1.38 17.89
CA ASP A 620 -33.01 2.01 16.63
C ASP A 620 -31.95 3.06 16.26
N TYR A 621 -31.59 3.11 14.96
CA TYR A 621 -30.73 4.15 14.44
C TYR A 621 -31.48 5.51 14.52
N ARG A 622 -30.79 6.52 15.01
CA ARG A 622 -31.29 7.90 15.08
C ARG A 622 -30.30 8.83 14.43
N LEU A 623 -30.80 9.74 13.60
CA LEU A 623 -29.99 10.84 13.13
C LEU A 623 -29.50 11.67 14.33
N PRO A 624 -28.23 12.06 14.38
CA PRO A 624 -27.76 12.97 15.40
C PRO A 624 -28.54 14.28 15.39
N GLY A 625 -28.90 14.75 16.57
CA GLY A 625 -29.55 16.04 16.77
C GLY A 625 -28.60 17.22 16.67
N GLU A 626 -29.16 18.44 16.81
CA GLU A 626 -28.33 19.65 16.89
C GLU A 626 -27.50 19.62 18.18
N ARG A 627 -26.21 19.94 18.05
CA ARG A 627 -25.26 19.92 19.18
C ARG A 627 -24.74 21.31 19.47
N ARG A 628 -24.66 21.65 20.77
CA ARG A 628 -24.11 22.93 21.25
C ARG A 628 -22.96 22.67 22.21
N THR A 629 -21.88 23.38 22.10
CA THR A 629 -20.75 23.34 23.03
C THR A 629 -21.20 23.88 24.38
N VAL A 630 -21.01 23.12 25.45
CA VAL A 630 -21.32 23.48 26.84
C VAL A 630 -20.07 23.65 27.70
N ALA A 631 -18.95 23.07 27.28
CA ALA A 631 -17.63 23.33 27.86
C ALA A 631 -16.53 23.15 26.81
N THR A 632 -15.50 23.99 26.86
CA THR A 632 -14.28 23.90 26.08
C THR A 632 -13.12 23.60 27.01
N LEU A 633 -12.39 22.52 26.76
CA LEU A 633 -11.30 22.05 27.63
C LEU A 633 -9.96 22.67 27.21
N GLY A 634 -9.91 23.99 27.13
CA GLY A 634 -8.73 24.79 26.73
C GLY A 634 -7.68 24.93 27.85
N GLY A 635 -6.51 25.48 27.49
CA GLY A 635 -5.36 25.67 28.38
C GLY A 635 -4.55 24.38 28.62
N PRO A 636 -3.50 24.46 29.46
CA PRO A 636 -2.55 23.34 29.60
C PRO A 636 -3.16 22.10 30.24
N TRP A 637 -2.66 20.95 29.81
CA TRP A 637 -2.98 19.63 30.34
C TRP A 637 -1.79 19.08 31.12
N ARG A 638 -2.02 18.48 32.28
CA ARG A 638 -0.99 17.73 32.99
C ARG A 638 -0.63 16.50 32.19
N GLN A 639 0.65 16.35 31.88
CA GLN A 639 1.14 15.24 31.07
C GLN A 639 1.90 14.18 31.90
N ASN A 640 1.83 12.93 31.42
CA ASN A 640 2.70 11.87 31.88
C ASN A 640 2.98 10.92 30.70
N ARG A 641 4.26 10.68 30.41
CA ARG A 641 4.66 9.76 29.35
C ARG A 641 4.51 8.32 29.83
N LEU A 642 4.04 7.45 28.92
CA LEU A 642 4.02 5.99 29.10
C LEU A 642 5.17 5.31 28.36
N SER A 643 5.90 6.06 27.52
CA SER A 643 7.06 5.62 26.76
C SER A 643 8.21 6.61 26.94
N PRO A 644 9.49 6.20 26.80
CA PRO A 644 10.61 7.14 26.88
C PRO A 644 10.54 8.17 25.76
N ASN A 645 11.00 9.41 26.04
CA ASN A 645 11.22 10.38 24.97
C ASN A 645 12.46 9.99 24.17
N ALA A 646 12.62 10.56 22.96
CA ALA A 646 13.73 10.27 22.07
C ALA A 646 14.33 11.52 21.44
N LEU A 647 15.63 11.42 21.11
CA LEU A 647 16.33 12.32 20.18
C LEU A 647 17.00 11.47 19.12
N THR A 648 16.66 11.73 17.85
CA THR A 648 17.31 11.10 16.69
C THR A 648 18.54 11.91 16.28
N LEU A 649 19.70 11.23 16.15
CA LEU A 649 20.95 11.78 15.68
C LEU A 649 21.30 11.13 14.34
N ASP A 650 21.02 11.77 13.24
CA ASP A 650 21.22 11.28 11.88
C ASP A 650 22.27 12.07 11.08
N TYR A 651 22.94 13.04 11.73
CA TYR A 651 24.12 13.73 11.24
C TYR A 651 25.37 13.27 12.01
N ALA A 652 26.43 12.97 11.27
CA ALA A 652 27.70 12.53 11.84
C ALA A 652 28.91 13.15 11.15
N GLN A 653 30.05 13.06 11.80
CA GLN A 653 31.37 13.37 11.25
C GLN A 653 32.18 12.09 11.14
N PHE A 654 33.00 11.98 10.11
CA PHE A 654 33.75 10.78 9.77
C PHE A 654 35.25 11.05 9.80
N SER A 655 36.04 10.09 10.31
CA SER A 655 37.50 10.14 10.29
C SER A 655 38.08 8.79 9.82
N LYS A 656 38.93 8.84 8.80
CA LYS A 656 39.62 7.70 8.19
C LYS A 656 41.06 7.55 8.70
N ASP A 657 41.53 8.44 9.59
CA ASP A 657 42.89 8.57 10.03
C ASP A 657 43.06 8.48 11.57
N GLY A 658 42.09 7.81 12.24
CA GLY A 658 42.14 7.62 13.68
C GLY A 658 41.77 8.83 14.51
N GLY A 659 41.00 9.77 13.97
CA GLY A 659 40.50 10.97 14.64
C GLY A 659 41.40 12.18 14.52
N ARG A 660 42.47 12.16 13.69
CA ARG A 660 43.34 13.30 13.44
C ARG A 660 42.64 14.37 12.61
N THR A 661 41.85 13.95 11.64
CA THR A 661 40.98 14.85 10.84
C THR A 661 39.53 14.31 10.82
N TRP A 662 38.59 15.22 10.76
CA TRP A 662 37.15 14.91 10.73
C TRP A 662 36.49 15.62 9.54
N SER A 663 35.55 14.93 8.92
CA SER A 663 34.72 15.56 7.89
C SER A 663 33.84 16.69 8.50
N VAL A 664 33.23 17.49 7.65
CA VAL A 664 32.08 18.29 8.07
C VAL A 664 30.94 17.37 8.53
N SER A 665 30.03 17.88 9.36
CA SER A 665 28.85 17.13 9.76
C SER A 665 27.93 16.94 8.55
N GLU A 666 27.56 15.72 8.27
CA GLU A 666 26.71 15.33 7.12
C GLU A 666 25.73 14.23 7.50
N PRO A 667 24.65 14.04 6.71
CA PRO A 667 23.73 12.93 6.92
C PRO A 667 24.48 11.60 6.92
N VAL A 668 24.22 10.75 7.91
CA VAL A 668 24.97 9.49 8.10
C VAL A 668 24.89 8.57 6.88
N LEU A 669 23.74 8.51 6.22
CA LEU A 669 23.55 7.71 5.01
C LEU A 669 24.34 8.21 3.80
N ALA A 670 24.64 9.51 3.71
CA ALA A 670 25.37 10.10 2.58
C ALA A 670 26.80 9.53 2.47
N PHE A 671 27.45 9.22 3.61
CA PHE A 671 28.76 8.58 3.59
C PHE A 671 28.70 7.17 2.98
N SER A 672 27.77 6.34 3.44
CA SER A 672 27.57 4.97 2.94
C SER A 672 27.18 4.97 1.45
N ASP A 673 26.33 5.90 1.02
CA ASP A 673 25.91 6.03 -0.37
C ASP A 673 27.10 6.36 -1.30
N ARG A 674 27.94 7.32 -0.91
CA ARG A 674 29.16 7.63 -1.68
C ARG A 674 30.14 6.47 -1.69
N ALA A 675 30.29 5.77 -0.55
CA ALA A 675 31.17 4.62 -0.47
C ALA A 675 30.71 3.45 -1.36
N ALA A 676 29.40 3.27 -1.54
CA ALA A 676 28.84 2.24 -2.40
C ALA A 676 28.95 2.57 -3.90
N GLN A 677 29.03 3.85 -4.28
CA GLN A 677 28.88 4.29 -5.68
C GLN A 677 30.11 4.91 -6.30
N SER A 678 30.69 5.93 -5.64
CA SER A 678 31.70 6.79 -6.27
C SER A 678 33.05 6.84 -5.53
N GLN A 679 33.05 6.55 -4.23
CA GLN A 679 34.23 6.65 -3.38
C GLN A 679 34.40 5.41 -2.47
N PRO A 680 34.62 4.21 -3.03
CA PRO A 680 34.74 2.98 -2.24
C PRO A 680 35.78 3.17 -1.13
N TYR A 681 35.42 2.70 0.06
CA TYR A 681 36.30 2.72 1.22
C TYR A 681 36.18 1.42 2.00
N ASN A 682 37.31 0.80 2.30
CA ASN A 682 37.38 -0.35 3.17
C ASN A 682 38.53 -0.12 4.21
N GLY A 683 38.21 -0.19 5.48
CA GLY A 683 39.19 -0.01 6.54
C GLY A 683 38.67 0.70 7.79
N PRO A 684 39.56 1.05 8.72
CA PRO A 684 39.19 1.67 9.98
C PRO A 684 38.43 3.00 9.78
N LEU A 685 37.31 3.12 10.46
CA LEU A 685 36.49 4.34 10.42
C LEU A 685 36.04 4.73 11.82
N LEU A 686 36.16 6.01 12.15
CA LEU A 686 35.49 6.61 13.29
C LEU A 686 34.30 7.42 12.83
N VAL A 687 33.18 7.25 13.54
CA VAL A 687 31.93 8.00 13.31
C VAL A 687 31.60 8.76 14.59
N ARG A 688 31.44 10.07 14.50
CA ARG A 688 31.17 10.94 15.64
C ARG A 688 29.82 11.61 15.52
N TYR A 689 28.95 11.44 16.52
CA TYR A 689 27.64 12.07 16.64
C TYR A 689 27.69 13.13 17.75
N PRO A 690 27.75 14.43 17.42
CA PRO A 690 27.71 15.51 18.39
C PRO A 690 26.27 15.79 18.82
N PHE A 691 26.06 16.10 20.10
CA PHE A 691 24.77 16.58 20.63
C PHE A 691 24.99 17.49 21.84
N ARG A 692 23.95 18.23 22.24
CA ARG A 692 24.03 19.20 23.33
C ARG A 692 22.98 18.94 24.40
N ALA A 693 23.35 19.10 25.69
CA ALA A 693 22.47 19.02 26.85
C ALA A 693 22.52 20.29 27.69
N GLU A 694 21.39 20.99 27.79
CA GLU A 694 21.25 22.14 28.69
C GLU A 694 20.85 21.69 30.10
N ALA A 695 20.13 20.59 30.21
CA ALA A 695 19.84 19.92 31.46
C ALA A 695 20.29 18.46 31.37
N LEU A 696 20.75 17.90 32.52
CA LEU A 696 21.11 16.50 32.58
C LEU A 696 19.85 15.65 32.88
N PRO A 697 19.52 14.67 32.02
CA PRO A 697 18.38 13.79 32.26
C PRO A 697 18.57 12.95 33.51
N ARG A 698 17.45 12.53 34.11
CA ARG A 698 17.50 11.56 35.24
C ARG A 698 17.88 10.17 34.75
N ASN A 699 17.46 9.84 33.55
CA ASN A 699 17.73 8.58 32.87
C ASN A 699 17.92 8.87 31.37
N CYS A 700 19.02 8.37 30.81
CA CYS A 700 19.32 8.49 29.40
C CYS A 700 20.07 7.27 28.90
N SER A 701 19.56 6.63 27.88
CA SER A 701 20.18 5.50 27.19
C SER A 701 20.58 5.86 25.79
N LEU A 702 21.74 5.39 25.35
CA LEU A 702 22.12 5.33 23.96
C LEU A 702 21.51 4.08 23.34
N VAL A 703 20.87 4.26 22.17
CA VAL A 703 20.33 3.18 21.36
C VAL A 703 21.16 3.04 20.10
N LEU A 704 21.73 1.86 19.90
CA LEU A 704 22.51 1.49 18.71
C LEU A 704 21.95 0.25 18.03
N GLU A 705 21.97 0.29 16.72
CA GLU A 705 21.77 -0.91 15.91
C GLU A 705 23.07 -1.70 15.84
N GLN A 706 23.02 -2.99 16.20
CA GLN A 706 24.16 -3.91 16.15
C GLN A 706 25.44 -3.35 16.83
N PRO A 707 25.44 -3.09 18.15
CA PRO A 707 26.63 -2.58 18.84
C PRO A 707 27.85 -3.50 18.72
N GLU A 708 27.66 -4.79 18.44
CA GLU A 708 28.70 -5.79 18.21
C GLU A 708 29.55 -5.54 16.96
N MET A 709 29.12 -4.74 16.01
CA MET A 709 29.93 -4.38 14.83
C MET A 709 31.02 -3.34 15.14
N TYR A 710 30.91 -2.64 16.28
CA TYR A 710 31.83 -1.59 16.65
C TYR A 710 32.96 -2.10 17.52
N ALA A 711 34.21 -1.86 17.12
CA ALA A 711 35.38 -2.20 17.88
C ALA A 711 35.50 -1.40 19.19
N SER A 712 34.99 -0.17 19.23
CA SER A 712 34.77 0.59 20.46
C SER A 712 33.63 1.58 20.32
N ILE A 713 32.93 1.83 21.43
CA ILE A 713 31.87 2.78 21.60
C ILE A 713 32.21 3.71 22.74
N ARG A 714 32.30 5.01 22.49
CA ARG A 714 32.66 5.99 23.50
C ARG A 714 31.68 7.14 23.61
N VAL A 715 31.37 7.54 24.83
CA VAL A 715 30.59 8.76 25.14
C VAL A 715 31.51 9.71 25.92
N ASN A 716 31.75 10.89 25.38
CA ASN A 716 32.66 11.90 25.95
C ASN A 716 34.04 11.33 26.27
N GLY A 717 34.60 10.49 25.38
CA GLY A 717 35.91 9.84 25.52
C GLY A 717 35.94 8.61 26.47
N ARG A 718 34.84 8.32 27.19
CA ARG A 718 34.74 7.17 28.11
C ARG A 718 34.14 5.97 27.39
N GLU A 719 34.75 4.80 27.56
CA GLU A 719 34.30 3.54 26.96
C GLU A 719 32.92 3.12 27.50
N LEU A 720 32.03 2.74 26.60
CA LEU A 720 30.70 2.21 26.90
C LEU A 720 30.61 0.74 26.44
N ARG A 721 30.07 -0.12 27.28
CA ARG A 721 29.82 -1.52 26.95
C ARG A 721 28.33 -1.80 26.93
N PHE A 722 27.85 -2.47 25.89
CA PHE A 722 26.52 -3.03 25.84
C PHE A 722 26.52 -4.41 26.51
N GLY A 723 25.59 -4.68 27.41
CA GLY A 723 25.41 -5.98 28.00
C GLY A 723 25.22 -7.06 26.95
N GLN A 724 25.82 -8.25 27.12
CA GLN A 724 25.44 -9.40 26.33
C GLN A 724 23.99 -9.73 26.68
N GLY A 725 23.10 -9.70 25.71
CA GLY A 725 21.69 -10.09 25.86
C GLY A 725 21.64 -11.57 26.19
N GLU A 726 21.58 -11.94 27.46
CA GLU A 726 21.33 -13.32 27.86
C GLU A 726 19.90 -13.69 27.47
N GLU A 727 19.78 -14.75 26.66
CA GLU A 727 18.56 -15.54 26.57
C GLU A 727 18.35 -16.23 27.93
N THR A 728 17.62 -15.61 28.84
CA THR A 728 17.18 -16.30 30.04
C THR A 728 15.88 -17.05 29.73
N PRO A 729 15.92 -18.40 29.73
CA PRO A 729 14.68 -19.16 29.73
C PRO A 729 13.97 -18.94 31.05
N GLY A 730 12.72 -18.50 30.98
CA GLY A 730 11.72 -18.25 32.02
C GLY A 730 12.03 -18.72 33.44
N LYS A 731 12.22 -17.77 34.36
CA LYS A 731 11.89 -17.98 35.76
C LYS A 731 10.58 -17.26 36.05
N ASN A 732 9.51 -18.04 36.09
CA ASN A 732 8.26 -17.67 36.72
C ASN A 732 8.51 -17.35 38.20
N THR A 733 8.49 -16.07 38.57
CA THR A 733 8.22 -15.68 39.95
C THR A 733 6.77 -15.22 40.00
N GLY A 734 5.94 -16.11 40.54
CA GLY A 734 4.50 -15.82 40.74
C GLY A 734 4.29 -14.69 41.74
N THR A 735 3.63 -13.65 41.25
CA THR A 735 2.76 -12.79 42.06
C THR A 735 1.57 -12.43 41.19
N THR A 736 0.43 -12.98 41.57
CA THR A 736 -0.88 -12.71 41.00
C THR A 736 -1.32 -11.30 41.37
N SER A 737 -1.17 -10.35 40.44
CA SER A 737 -1.98 -9.12 40.44
C SER A 737 -3.00 -9.20 39.32
N LYS A 738 -4.27 -8.96 39.62
CA LYS A 738 -5.35 -8.88 38.63
C LYS A 738 -5.01 -7.76 37.64
N LYS A 739 -4.70 -8.13 36.39
CA LYS A 739 -4.52 -7.18 35.28
C LYS A 739 -5.89 -6.81 34.70
N THR A 740 -6.12 -5.52 34.56
CA THR A 740 -7.24 -4.93 33.82
C THR A 740 -6.99 -5.11 32.31
N PRO A 741 -8.02 -5.28 31.44
CA PRO A 741 -7.86 -5.33 29.98
C PRO A 741 -7.33 -3.97 29.50
N GLY A 742 -6.10 -3.90 29.09
CA GLY A 742 -5.37 -2.68 28.70
C GLY A 742 -3.92 -2.63 29.17
N ASP A 743 -3.54 -3.41 30.19
CA ASP A 743 -2.18 -3.55 30.66
C ASP A 743 -1.45 -4.65 29.85
N VAL A 744 -1.11 -4.38 28.62
CA VAL A 744 -0.01 -5.06 27.95
C VAL A 744 1.25 -4.24 28.19
N SER A 745 1.75 -4.23 29.38
CA SER A 745 3.19 -4.06 29.56
C SER A 745 3.81 -5.35 29.03
N ASP A 746 4.24 -5.33 27.77
CA ASP A 746 5.30 -6.21 27.33
C ASP A 746 6.38 -6.02 28.39
N GLY A 747 6.76 -7.09 29.08
CA GLY A 747 7.87 -7.04 30.01
C GLY A 747 9.01 -6.36 29.25
N GLU A 748 9.45 -5.18 29.72
CA GLU A 748 10.55 -4.44 29.13
C GLU A 748 11.60 -5.45 28.74
N LEU A 749 11.86 -5.57 27.44
CA LEU A 749 12.97 -6.36 26.92
C LEU A 749 14.23 -5.62 27.39
N ALA A 750 14.72 -5.97 28.57
CA ALA A 750 15.86 -5.31 29.18
C ALA A 750 16.99 -5.26 28.16
N GLY A 751 17.38 -4.05 27.75
CA GLY A 751 18.44 -3.81 26.80
C GLY A 751 18.04 -3.61 25.32
N PHE A 752 16.75 -3.37 25.00
CA PHE A 752 16.26 -3.07 23.65
C PHE A 752 15.23 -1.93 23.65
N TYR A 753 15.14 -1.23 22.52
CA TYR A 753 14.16 -0.19 22.29
C TYR A 753 13.42 -0.47 20.98
N LEU A 754 12.11 -0.71 21.01
CA LEU A 754 11.23 -1.03 19.89
C LEU A 754 11.56 -2.33 19.16
N ASP A 755 12.81 -2.58 18.84
CA ASP A 755 13.30 -3.70 18.05
C ASP A 755 14.50 -4.36 18.75
N ARG A 756 14.65 -5.67 18.64
CA ARG A 756 15.78 -6.40 19.27
C ARG A 756 17.15 -5.96 18.76
N ALA A 757 17.20 -5.45 17.50
CA ALA A 757 18.43 -4.92 16.96
C ALA A 757 18.80 -3.55 17.55
N PHE A 758 17.84 -2.83 18.12
CA PHE A 758 18.04 -1.52 18.72
C PHE A 758 18.44 -1.67 20.19
N ARG A 759 19.71 -2.02 20.40
CA ARG A 759 20.28 -2.28 21.74
C ARG A 759 20.45 -1.00 22.53
N THR A 760 20.18 -1.06 23.84
CA THR A 760 20.28 0.09 24.74
C THR A 760 21.44 -0.07 25.74
N ALA A 761 22.10 1.05 26.05
CA ALA A 761 23.04 1.14 27.15
C ALA A 761 22.88 2.49 27.87
N GLU A 762 22.84 2.47 29.21
CA GLU A 762 22.71 3.69 30.00
C GLU A 762 23.95 4.57 29.87
N ILE A 763 23.75 5.86 29.59
CA ILE A 763 24.81 6.85 29.44
C ILE A 763 24.68 8.04 30.39
N THR A 764 23.69 8.09 31.26
CA THR A 764 23.45 9.20 32.19
C THR A 764 24.71 9.63 32.94
N PRO A 765 25.52 8.72 33.50
CA PRO A 765 26.73 9.08 34.25
C PRO A 765 27.86 9.63 33.36
N LEU A 766 27.72 9.50 32.04
CA LEU A 766 28.72 9.91 31.06
C LEU A 766 28.41 11.27 30.48
N LEU A 767 27.20 11.79 30.69
CA LEU A 767 26.72 13.06 30.16
C LEU A 767 27.26 14.25 30.92
N LYS A 768 27.43 15.36 30.23
CA LYS A 768 27.78 16.68 30.82
C LYS A 768 26.87 17.78 30.24
N LYS A 769 26.68 18.86 31.00
CA LYS A 769 26.03 20.06 30.45
C LYS A 769 26.92 20.65 29.36
N GLY A 770 26.28 21.14 28.29
CA GLY A 770 26.94 21.64 27.09
C GLY A 770 27.11 20.55 26.05
N ASP A 771 28.19 20.59 25.32
CA ASP A 771 28.44 19.71 24.19
C ASP A 771 28.88 18.31 24.63
N ASN A 772 28.26 17.33 24.00
CA ASN A 772 28.52 15.90 24.21
C ASN A 772 28.79 15.27 22.85
N GLU A 773 29.46 14.13 22.85
CA GLU A 773 29.75 13.35 21.65
C GLU A 773 29.66 11.83 21.91
N ILE A 774 29.20 11.12 20.90
CA ILE A 774 29.29 9.65 20.79
C ILE A 774 30.26 9.35 19.66
N VAL A 775 31.29 8.55 19.93
CA VAL A 775 32.28 8.13 18.92
C VAL A 775 32.25 6.61 18.79
N LEU A 776 32.00 6.15 17.60
CA LEU A 776 31.93 4.74 17.21
C LEU A 776 33.16 4.43 16.35
N ALA A 777 33.87 3.34 16.66
CA ALA A 777 34.99 2.84 15.88
C ALA A 777 34.64 1.49 15.24
N LEU A 778 34.84 1.37 13.94
CA LEU A 778 34.54 0.12 13.21
C LEU A 778 35.51 -0.09 12.05
N ASP A 779 35.53 -1.31 11.54
CA ASP A 779 36.14 -1.64 10.25
C ASP A 779 35.06 -1.61 9.17
N PHE A 780 35.05 -0.52 8.39
CA PHE A 780 34.01 -0.25 7.41
C PHE A 780 34.31 -1.00 6.10
N ARG A 781 33.26 -1.55 5.50
CA ARG A 781 33.28 -2.15 4.16
C ARG A 781 32.19 -1.54 3.30
N SER A 782 32.59 -1.00 2.16
CA SER A 782 31.66 -0.49 1.16
C SER A 782 30.76 -1.60 0.63
N ALA A 783 29.49 -1.30 0.50
CA ALA A 783 28.56 -2.15 -0.23
C ALA A 783 28.94 -2.25 -1.72
N VAL A 784 28.76 -3.41 -2.31
CA VAL A 784 28.89 -3.68 -3.76
C VAL A 784 27.52 -4.14 -4.27
N PRO A 785 26.59 -3.21 -4.57
CA PRO A 785 25.20 -3.55 -4.88
C PRO A 785 25.02 -4.53 -6.05
N SER A 786 26.00 -4.58 -6.98
CA SER A 786 26.04 -5.51 -8.12
C SER A 786 26.62 -6.88 -7.77
N SER A 787 26.99 -7.15 -6.52
CA SER A 787 27.48 -8.48 -6.13
C SER A 787 26.35 -9.48 -5.95
N TYR A 788 26.58 -10.72 -6.38
CA TYR A 788 25.70 -11.85 -6.08
C TYR A 788 25.82 -12.29 -4.61
N ASP A 789 27.02 -12.13 -4.03
CA ASP A 789 27.27 -12.40 -2.62
C ASP A 789 26.55 -11.35 -1.74
N ALA A 790 25.75 -11.82 -0.78
CA ALA A 790 24.94 -10.94 0.05
C ALA A 790 25.78 -10.10 1.02
N ASP A 791 26.86 -10.65 1.57
CA ASP A 791 27.73 -9.92 2.51
C ASP A 791 28.45 -8.77 1.79
N GLU A 792 28.91 -9.00 0.56
CA GLU A 792 29.50 -7.94 -0.27
C GLU A 792 28.46 -6.92 -0.71
N ARG A 793 27.25 -7.39 -1.06
CA ARG A 793 26.18 -6.54 -1.58
C ARG A 793 25.75 -5.50 -0.58
N TYR A 794 25.61 -5.87 0.68
CA TYR A 794 25.14 -4.95 1.72
C TYR A 794 26.29 -4.23 2.43
N GLY A 795 27.47 -4.84 2.55
CA GLY A 795 28.61 -4.23 3.23
C GLY A 795 28.29 -3.87 4.69
N THR A 796 28.85 -2.76 5.16
CA THR A 796 28.64 -2.26 6.52
C THR A 796 27.55 -1.18 6.54
N GLU A 797 26.44 -1.43 7.25
CA GLU A 797 25.36 -0.46 7.43
C GLU A 797 25.67 0.47 8.61
N ILE A 798 25.91 1.77 8.36
CA ILE A 798 26.00 2.81 9.39
C ILE A 798 24.69 3.56 9.43
N GLU A 799 24.09 3.70 10.62
CA GLU A 799 22.75 4.21 10.81
C GLU A 799 22.69 5.39 11.79
N SER A 800 21.54 6.05 11.84
CA SER A 800 21.24 7.02 12.89
C SER A 800 21.31 6.36 14.25
N VAL A 801 21.75 7.11 15.26
CA VAL A 801 21.70 6.66 16.65
C VAL A 801 20.63 7.44 17.40
N TYR A 802 20.08 6.85 18.46
CA TYR A 802 19.02 7.47 19.23
C TYR A 802 19.44 7.62 20.69
N LEU A 803 19.01 8.72 21.30
CA LEU A 803 19.00 8.86 22.76
C LEU A 803 17.56 8.69 23.24
N THR A 804 17.36 7.89 24.28
CA THR A 804 16.03 7.68 24.88
C THR A 804 16.09 7.88 26.39
N GLY A 805 15.02 8.42 26.98
CA GLY A 805 15.01 8.60 28.44
C GLY A 805 14.03 9.65 28.94
N ASP A 806 14.35 10.18 30.16
CA ASP A 806 13.54 11.16 30.90
C ASP A 806 14.10 12.57 30.68
N PHE A 807 13.82 13.12 29.52
CA PHE A 807 14.22 14.46 29.09
C PHE A 807 13.22 15.03 28.09
N ALA A 808 13.20 16.33 27.92
CA ALA A 808 12.60 16.98 26.76
C ALA A 808 13.67 17.31 25.72
N VAL A 809 13.25 17.46 24.47
CA VAL A 809 14.08 17.90 23.35
C VAL A 809 13.55 19.20 22.79
N ARG A 810 14.30 20.28 22.95
CA ARG A 810 13.96 21.57 22.35
C ARG A 810 14.65 21.73 21.02
N GLY A 811 13.86 21.89 19.95
CA GLY A 811 14.32 22.29 18.63
C GLY A 811 14.12 23.80 18.43
N LYS A 812 14.94 24.39 17.56
CA LYS A 812 14.79 25.77 17.10
C LYS A 812 13.99 25.77 15.80
N GLU A 813 12.89 26.53 15.76
CA GLU A 813 12.16 26.79 14.52
C GLU A 813 13.02 27.61 13.57
N VAL A 814 13.18 27.15 12.33
CA VAL A 814 14.02 27.80 11.32
C VAL A 814 13.22 28.46 10.20
N ALA A 815 11.96 28.13 10.10
CA ALA A 815 11.01 28.72 9.16
C ALA A 815 9.57 28.45 9.62
N PRO A 816 8.57 29.19 9.15
CA PRO A 816 7.15 28.90 9.43
C PRO A 816 6.82 27.45 9.07
N PRO A 817 5.88 26.82 9.77
CA PRO A 817 5.44 25.47 9.45
C PRO A 817 5.03 25.34 7.98
N LEU A 818 5.32 24.18 7.38
CA LEU A 818 5.00 23.90 5.98
C LEU A 818 3.53 23.48 5.87
N ALA A 819 2.66 24.43 5.51
CA ALA A 819 1.23 24.14 5.32
C ALA A 819 0.95 23.30 4.07
N ASP A 820 1.80 23.45 3.06
CA ASP A 820 1.64 22.84 1.74
C ASP A 820 2.64 21.67 1.55
N SER A 821 2.66 20.73 2.49
CA SER A 821 3.39 19.48 2.31
C SER A 821 2.78 18.67 1.17
N TRP A 822 3.54 17.77 0.57
CA TRP A 822 3.07 16.96 -0.56
C TRP A 822 1.84 16.11 -0.19
N ARG A 823 1.79 15.62 1.04
CA ARG A 823 0.60 14.94 1.56
C ARG A 823 -0.64 15.85 1.55
N ASN A 824 -0.49 17.10 1.97
CA ASN A 824 -1.60 18.06 2.03
C ASN A 824 -2.10 18.49 0.64
N ARG A 825 -1.28 18.34 -0.40
CA ARG A 825 -1.68 18.59 -1.80
C ARG A 825 -2.52 17.48 -2.39
N SER A 826 -2.55 16.31 -1.79
CA SER A 826 -3.36 15.21 -2.29
C SER A 826 -4.84 15.61 -2.25
N PRO A 827 -5.57 15.53 -3.39
CA PRO A 827 -6.99 15.85 -3.41
C PRO A 827 -7.81 14.92 -2.51
N TYR A 828 -7.25 13.78 -2.16
CA TYR A 828 -7.92 12.75 -1.36
C TYR A 828 -7.68 12.89 0.15
N LEU A 829 -6.56 13.49 0.59
CA LEU A 829 -6.12 13.35 1.97
C LEU A 829 -6.34 14.58 2.84
N GLN A 830 -6.42 15.72 2.30
CA GLN A 830 -6.79 17.00 2.91
C GLN A 830 -6.60 17.14 4.44
N ARG A 831 -5.60 16.48 5.02
CA ARG A 831 -5.14 16.82 6.37
C ARG A 831 -4.38 18.14 6.28
N THR A 832 -4.72 19.07 7.14
CA THR A 832 -4.25 20.46 7.09
C THR A 832 -3.21 20.78 8.15
N ALA A 833 -2.76 19.79 8.93
CA ALA A 833 -1.74 20.05 9.95
C ALA A 833 -0.41 20.44 9.28
N PRO A 834 0.08 21.65 9.49
CA PRO A 834 1.33 22.10 8.91
C PRO A 834 2.51 21.34 9.52
N VAL A 835 3.51 21.03 8.70
CA VAL A 835 4.72 20.33 9.13
C VAL A 835 5.70 21.31 9.77
N ASN A 836 6.12 21.07 11.02
CA ASN A 836 7.09 21.94 11.72
C ASN A 836 8.49 21.79 11.10
N ARG A 837 9.24 22.88 11.05
CA ARG A 837 10.61 22.91 10.51
C ARG A 837 11.58 23.29 11.61
N LEU A 838 12.27 22.31 12.17
CA LEU A 838 13.11 22.43 13.36
C LEU A 838 14.57 22.11 13.06
N THR A 839 15.48 22.66 13.87
CA THR A 839 16.91 22.33 13.88
C THR A 839 17.52 22.58 15.27
N GLY A 840 18.79 22.22 15.46
CA GLY A 840 19.58 22.60 16.64
C GLY A 840 18.99 22.04 17.93
N PHE A 841 18.68 20.74 17.95
CA PHE A 841 18.07 20.09 19.09
C PHE A 841 18.98 20.01 20.30
N VAL A 842 18.40 20.28 21.49
CA VAL A 842 19.08 20.22 22.77
C VAL A 842 18.24 19.48 23.79
N LEU A 843 18.90 18.68 24.67
CA LEU A 843 18.24 18.05 25.81
C LEU A 843 17.94 19.10 26.88
N THR A 844 16.70 19.12 27.40
CA THR A 844 16.23 20.03 28.42
C THR A 844 15.39 19.28 29.46
N ASP A 845 15.01 19.98 30.54
CA ASP A 845 14.05 19.46 31.52
C ASP A 845 12.66 19.27 30.90
N GLU A 846 11.95 18.25 31.34
CA GLU A 846 10.58 17.97 30.87
C GLU A 846 9.56 18.96 31.43
N PRO A 847 8.62 19.44 30.60
CA PRO A 847 7.47 20.20 31.09
C PRO A 847 6.51 19.28 31.86
N THR A 848 5.90 19.79 32.91
CA THR A 848 4.85 19.06 33.66
C THR A 848 3.48 19.16 32.99
N GLN A 849 3.31 20.11 32.09
CA GLN A 849 2.08 20.40 31.37
C GLN A 849 2.38 20.71 29.91
N VAL A 850 1.44 20.38 29.02
CA VAL A 850 1.51 20.66 27.60
C VAL A 850 0.18 21.22 27.09
N GLU A 851 0.22 21.99 26.01
CA GLU A 851 -0.95 22.55 25.34
C GLU A 851 -0.73 22.58 23.83
N GLY A 852 -1.67 22.03 23.04
CA GLY A 852 -1.57 22.02 21.57
C GLY A 852 -0.57 21.01 21.05
N ASP A 853 0.33 21.47 20.16
CA ASP A 853 1.35 20.64 19.52
C ASP A 853 2.48 20.28 20.51
N MET A 854 2.55 19.02 20.89
CA MET A 854 3.56 18.50 21.81
C MET A 854 4.96 18.48 21.20
N THR A 855 5.08 18.44 19.86
CA THR A 855 6.40 18.40 19.20
C THR A 855 7.19 19.70 19.40
N LEU A 856 6.53 20.81 19.62
CA LEU A 856 7.12 22.10 19.96
C LEU A 856 7.39 22.27 21.46
N GLN A 857 6.93 21.33 22.30
CA GLN A 857 6.99 21.41 23.76
C GLN A 857 7.84 20.29 24.38
N GLY A 858 8.83 19.80 23.64
CA GLY A 858 9.80 18.87 24.15
C GLY A 858 9.73 17.47 23.57
N TYR A 859 8.84 17.18 22.61
CA TYR A 859 8.57 15.83 22.12
C TYR A 859 8.65 15.70 20.58
N PRO A 860 9.65 16.31 19.89
CA PRO A 860 9.71 16.29 18.43
C PRO A 860 9.94 14.90 17.83
N PHE A 861 10.66 14.01 18.53
CA PHE A 861 10.96 12.65 18.07
C PHE A 861 10.24 11.57 18.87
N PHE A 862 9.27 11.96 19.69
CA PHE A 862 8.55 11.02 20.54
C PHE A 862 7.76 10.00 19.69
N ALA A 863 7.93 8.73 20.01
CA ALA A 863 7.18 7.61 19.45
C ALA A 863 6.66 6.73 20.59
N GLY A 864 5.38 6.84 20.89
CA GLY A 864 4.82 6.19 22.08
C GLY A 864 3.44 6.67 22.46
N SER A 865 3.09 6.43 23.71
CA SER A 865 1.83 6.89 24.33
C SER A 865 2.11 7.88 25.47
N MET A 866 1.23 8.88 25.57
CA MET A 866 1.27 9.92 26.60
C MET A 866 -0.14 10.14 27.17
N THR A 867 -0.28 10.22 28.48
CA THR A 867 -1.54 10.62 29.12
C THR A 867 -1.59 12.13 29.34
N LEU A 868 -2.76 12.71 29.09
CA LEU A 868 -3.09 14.11 29.33
C LEU A 868 -4.28 14.18 30.26
N GLU A 869 -4.12 14.80 31.43
CA GLU A 869 -5.17 14.91 32.44
C GLU A 869 -5.66 16.35 32.57
N LYS A 870 -6.98 16.52 32.72
CA LYS A 870 -7.61 17.79 32.97
C LYS A 870 -8.85 17.66 33.85
N GLU A 871 -9.02 18.60 34.80
CA GLU A 871 -10.24 18.80 35.57
C GLU A 871 -11.02 19.98 34.99
N PHE A 872 -12.34 19.88 34.97
CA PHE A 872 -13.23 20.94 34.52
C PHE A 872 -14.58 20.84 35.23
N ASP A 873 -15.28 21.98 35.34
CA ASP A 873 -16.59 22.06 35.95
C ASP A 873 -17.71 22.12 34.92
N LEU A 874 -18.80 21.41 35.20
CA LEU A 874 -20.06 21.49 34.48
C LEU A 874 -21.12 22.06 35.40
N GLU A 875 -21.65 23.25 35.08
CA GLU A 875 -22.64 23.91 35.93
C GLU A 875 -23.89 23.04 36.11
N ARG A 876 -24.34 22.38 35.08
CA ARG A 876 -25.57 21.58 35.08
C ARG A 876 -25.56 20.45 34.04
N THR A 877 -26.02 19.27 34.42
CA THR A 877 -26.36 18.20 33.49
C THR A 877 -27.86 18.04 33.36
N ASP A 878 -28.33 17.82 32.13
CA ASP A 878 -29.76 17.54 31.87
C ASP A 878 -29.86 16.04 31.58
N SER A 879 -30.59 15.30 32.40
CA SER A 879 -30.74 13.86 32.29
C SER A 879 -31.45 13.38 31.01
N ALA A 880 -32.15 14.29 30.31
CA ALA A 880 -32.81 14.01 29.04
C ALA A 880 -31.92 14.27 27.83
N ALA A 881 -30.75 14.90 27.99
CA ALA A 881 -29.84 15.24 26.94
C ALA A 881 -28.64 14.28 26.87
N ARG A 882 -28.06 14.14 25.69
CA ARG A 882 -26.81 13.42 25.51
C ARG A 882 -25.62 14.39 25.45
N TYR A 883 -24.47 13.94 25.92
CA TYR A 883 -23.23 14.71 25.94
C TYR A 883 -22.11 13.99 25.24
N PHE A 884 -21.42 14.69 24.35
CA PHE A 884 -20.34 14.15 23.56
C PHE A 884 -19.04 14.89 23.83
N LEU A 885 -17.97 14.16 24.12
CA LEU A 885 -16.61 14.67 24.08
C LEU A 885 -16.15 14.63 22.62
N THR A 886 -15.84 15.80 22.04
CA THR A 886 -15.44 15.93 20.64
C THR A 886 -14.04 16.52 20.53
N PHE A 887 -13.32 16.10 19.49
CA PHE A 887 -11.95 16.52 19.20
C PHE A 887 -11.90 17.27 17.84
N PRO A 888 -12.01 18.60 17.84
CA PRO A 888 -12.06 19.40 16.62
C PRO A 888 -10.79 19.29 15.77
N ALA A 889 -9.61 19.21 16.42
CA ALA A 889 -8.34 18.92 15.77
C ALA A 889 -7.41 18.18 16.74
N CYS A 890 -7.06 16.96 16.39
CA CYS A 890 -6.13 16.12 17.14
C CYS A 890 -5.24 15.34 16.18
N GLU A 891 -3.94 15.32 16.46
CA GLU A 891 -2.96 14.49 15.75
C GLU A 891 -2.50 13.37 16.69
N ALA A 892 -3.24 12.27 16.64
CA ALA A 892 -2.96 11.00 17.28
C ALA A 892 -3.53 9.86 16.43
N THR A 893 -2.93 8.69 16.49
CA THR A 893 -3.45 7.48 15.81
C THR A 893 -4.59 6.86 16.64
N VAL A 894 -4.45 6.92 17.96
CA VAL A 894 -5.47 6.43 18.92
C VAL A 894 -5.60 7.42 20.06
N ILE A 895 -6.84 7.64 20.49
CA ILE A 895 -7.17 8.40 21.71
C ILE A 895 -7.88 7.45 22.68
N GLY A 896 -7.19 7.01 23.72
CA GLY A 896 -7.81 6.38 24.89
C GLY A 896 -8.51 7.45 25.72
N ILE A 897 -9.69 7.15 26.26
CA ILE A 897 -10.53 8.10 27.00
C ILE A 897 -10.91 7.50 28.35
N ASN A 898 -10.63 8.25 29.44
CA ASN A 898 -11.13 7.95 30.77
C ASN A 898 -11.88 9.16 31.30
N VAL A 899 -13.11 8.97 31.74
CA VAL A 899 -13.97 10.00 32.34
C VAL A 899 -14.31 9.60 33.74
N ASN A 900 -13.93 10.41 34.73
CA ASN A 900 -14.21 10.20 36.14
C ASN A 900 -13.82 8.80 36.67
N GLY A 901 -12.73 8.21 36.13
CA GLY A 901 -12.23 6.90 36.53
C GLY A 901 -12.78 5.74 35.70
N THR A 902 -13.64 5.98 34.70
CA THR A 902 -14.16 4.94 33.82
C THR A 902 -13.52 5.03 32.45
N ASP A 903 -12.95 3.91 31.95
CA ASP A 903 -12.40 3.81 30.61
C ASP A 903 -13.51 3.60 29.59
N LEU A 904 -13.43 4.34 28.49
CA LEU A 904 -14.32 4.22 27.35
C LEU A 904 -13.60 3.52 26.19
N SER A 905 -14.37 3.09 25.19
CA SER A 905 -13.79 2.61 23.93
C SER A 905 -12.89 3.69 23.32
N PRO A 906 -11.67 3.35 22.88
CA PRO A 906 -10.77 4.32 22.29
C PRO A 906 -11.28 4.80 20.93
N LEU A 907 -10.96 6.05 20.60
CA LEU A 907 -11.19 6.61 19.25
C LEU A 907 -9.95 6.39 18.37
N PHE A 908 -10.17 6.00 17.12
CA PHE A 908 -9.09 5.75 16.16
C PHE A 908 -9.48 6.11 14.72
N ALA A 909 -10.68 6.63 14.52
CA ALA A 909 -11.18 7.13 13.24
C ALA A 909 -12.37 8.08 13.44
N SER A 910 -12.75 8.79 12.39
CA SER A 910 -13.93 9.64 12.32
C SER A 910 -15.24 8.82 12.51
N PRO A 911 -16.22 9.41 13.25
CA PRO A 911 -16.21 10.72 13.92
C PRO A 911 -15.34 10.71 15.20
N TRP A 912 -14.50 11.74 15.34
CA TRP A 912 -13.65 11.90 16.52
C TRP A 912 -14.44 12.43 17.71
N GLU A 913 -15.35 11.59 18.21
CA GLU A 913 -16.25 11.91 19.32
C GLU A 913 -16.64 10.66 20.13
N ALA A 914 -16.85 10.84 21.42
CA ALA A 914 -17.33 9.81 22.34
C ALA A 914 -18.57 10.29 23.11
N ASP A 915 -19.60 9.43 23.21
CA ASP A 915 -20.71 9.68 24.13
C ASP A 915 -20.22 9.52 25.58
N VAL A 916 -20.25 10.58 26.35
CA VAL A 916 -19.79 10.64 27.75
C VAL A 916 -20.94 10.83 28.73
N THR A 917 -22.19 10.79 28.23
CA THR A 917 -23.41 11.05 29.00
C THR A 917 -23.48 10.30 30.34
N PRO A 918 -23.24 8.98 30.42
CA PRO A 918 -23.39 8.24 31.68
C PRO A 918 -22.36 8.58 32.74
N TRP A 919 -21.26 9.21 32.38
CA TRP A 919 -20.10 9.40 33.26
C TRP A 919 -19.92 10.86 33.71
N LEU A 920 -20.59 11.81 33.03
CA LEU A 920 -20.56 13.23 33.45
C LEU A 920 -21.48 13.50 34.64
N ARG A 921 -21.04 14.41 35.46
CA ARG A 921 -21.79 14.86 36.65
C ARG A 921 -21.79 16.40 36.78
N PRO A 922 -22.78 16.98 37.44
CA PRO A 922 -22.73 18.41 37.82
C PRO A 922 -21.50 18.66 38.72
N GLY A 923 -20.86 19.81 38.57
CA GLY A 923 -19.65 20.18 39.29
C GLY A 923 -18.41 19.60 38.67
N SER A 924 -17.43 19.23 39.48
CA SER A 924 -16.10 18.82 39.04
C SER A 924 -16.09 17.45 38.34
N ASN A 925 -15.51 17.43 37.16
CA ASN A 925 -15.23 16.25 36.36
C ASN A 925 -13.74 16.16 36.01
N LYS A 926 -13.23 14.95 35.84
CA LYS A 926 -11.85 14.68 35.42
C LYS A 926 -11.86 13.87 34.14
N ILE A 927 -11.10 14.33 33.16
CA ILE A 927 -10.81 13.60 31.93
C ILE A 927 -9.32 13.26 31.87
N CYS A 928 -9.00 12.01 31.53
CA CYS A 928 -7.66 11.56 31.18
C CYS A 928 -7.70 10.98 29.76
N LEU A 929 -6.87 11.54 28.87
CA LEU A 929 -6.71 11.10 27.48
C LEU A 929 -5.38 10.39 27.34
N THR A 930 -5.36 9.24 26.66
CA THR A 930 -4.11 8.59 26.27
C THR A 930 -3.91 8.78 24.77
N LEU A 931 -2.97 9.63 24.37
CA LEU A 931 -2.64 9.86 22.97
C LEU A 931 -1.51 8.92 22.54
N THR A 932 -1.74 8.16 21.49
CA THR A 932 -0.74 7.25 20.91
C THR A 932 -0.43 7.68 19.47
N ASN A 933 0.84 7.83 19.14
CA ASN A 933 1.30 8.25 17.82
C ASN A 933 1.97 7.10 17.02
N THR A 934 2.82 7.44 16.06
CA THR A 934 3.50 6.50 15.14
C THR A 934 5.02 6.65 15.23
N LEU A 935 5.75 5.80 14.49
CA LEU A 935 7.21 5.89 14.35
C LEU A 935 7.69 7.04 13.45
N ARG A 936 6.81 7.82 12.81
CA ARG A 936 7.17 8.80 11.79
C ARG A 936 8.20 9.83 12.26
N ASN A 937 7.97 10.42 13.42
CA ASN A 937 8.86 11.45 13.95
C ASN A 937 10.19 10.89 14.49
N LEU A 938 10.24 9.61 14.85
CA LEU A 938 11.47 8.95 15.28
C LEU A 938 12.35 8.53 14.09
N LEU A 939 11.74 7.90 13.07
CA LEU A 939 12.44 7.24 11.97
C LEU A 939 12.51 8.05 10.67
N GLY A 940 11.69 9.07 10.51
CA GLY A 940 11.65 9.91 9.31
C GLY A 940 10.69 9.41 8.21
N PRO A 941 10.87 9.96 6.98
CA PRO A 941 11.94 10.84 6.49
C PRO A 941 11.85 12.27 7.04
N HIS A 942 12.98 12.85 7.47
CA HIS A 942 12.98 14.17 8.14
C HIS A 942 13.32 15.34 7.23
N HIS A 943 14.07 15.11 6.14
CA HIS A 943 14.83 16.15 5.46
C HIS A 943 14.37 16.49 4.05
N HIS A 944 13.38 15.78 3.53
CA HIS A 944 12.90 16.07 2.19
C HIS A 944 12.07 17.35 2.16
N LYS A 945 12.35 18.25 1.19
CA LYS A 945 11.70 19.56 1.08
C LYS A 945 10.19 19.53 0.94
N GLY A 946 9.63 18.42 0.46
CA GLY A 946 8.19 18.20 0.34
C GLY A 946 7.49 17.98 1.67
N GLY A 947 8.23 17.81 2.76
CA GLY A 947 7.68 17.58 4.10
C GLY A 947 7.10 16.19 4.27
N GLU A 948 5.79 16.08 4.38
CA GLU A 948 5.10 14.79 4.50
C GLU A 948 4.59 14.29 3.14
N PHE A 949 4.56 12.97 2.96
CA PHE A 949 4.29 12.29 1.70
C PHE A 949 3.10 11.36 1.77
N THR A 950 2.53 11.09 0.60
CA THR A 950 1.59 9.98 0.37
C THR A 950 2.30 8.73 -0.13
N GLU A 951 3.53 8.87 -0.62
CA GLU A 951 4.43 7.79 -1.04
C GLU A 951 5.81 7.97 -0.44
N VAL A 952 6.23 7.06 0.43
CA VAL A 952 7.53 7.06 1.10
C VAL A 952 8.32 5.84 0.65
N ARG A 953 9.41 6.08 -0.06
CA ARG A 953 10.31 5.06 -0.61
C ARG A 953 11.68 5.13 0.07
N PRO A 954 12.55 4.12 -0.03
CA PRO A 954 13.89 4.17 0.54
C PRO A 954 14.68 5.44 0.19
N VAL A 955 14.50 5.91 -1.02
CA VAL A 955 15.10 7.14 -1.55
C VAL A 955 14.68 8.41 -0.82
N THR A 956 13.48 8.46 -0.24
CA THR A 956 12.97 9.65 0.46
C THR A 956 13.77 9.97 1.74
N PHE A 957 14.53 9.00 2.23
CA PHE A 957 15.37 9.13 3.43
C PHE A 957 16.82 9.56 3.13
N ARG A 958 17.19 9.73 1.87
CA ARG A 958 18.60 9.86 1.45
C ARG A 958 18.90 11.24 0.87
N ALA A 959 20.13 11.73 1.10
CA ALA A 959 20.68 12.95 0.52
C ALA A 959 21.74 12.61 -0.53
N GLY A 960 21.77 13.32 -1.64
CA GLY A 960 22.85 13.22 -2.64
C GLY A 960 22.32 13.20 -4.07
N GLU A 961 23.21 13.56 -5.01
CA GLU A 961 22.89 13.66 -6.45
C GLU A 961 22.97 12.32 -7.18
N ASP A 962 23.79 11.38 -6.68
CA ASP A 962 24.14 10.12 -7.34
C ASP A 962 23.63 8.87 -6.60
N VAL A 963 22.60 9.00 -5.78
CA VAL A 963 22.13 7.87 -5.00
C VAL A 963 21.26 6.96 -5.86
N SER A 964 21.63 5.71 -5.99
CA SER A 964 20.74 4.65 -6.45
C SER A 964 20.04 4.00 -5.27
N ASN A 965 18.83 3.53 -5.49
CA ASN A 965 18.19 2.63 -4.55
C ASN A 965 19.06 1.37 -4.43
N THR A 966 19.62 1.11 -3.27
CA THR A 966 20.50 -0.06 -3.04
C THR A 966 19.79 -1.40 -3.29
N MET A 967 18.45 -1.43 -3.22
CA MET A 967 17.66 -2.60 -3.56
C MET A 967 17.49 -2.81 -5.06
N THR A 968 17.27 -1.74 -5.80
CA THR A 968 16.87 -1.84 -7.21
C THR A 968 17.95 -1.43 -8.16
N GLY A 969 19.03 -0.79 -7.67
CA GLY A 969 20.08 -0.20 -8.51
C GLY A 969 19.59 0.95 -9.39
N GLU A 970 18.33 1.36 -9.25
CA GLU A 970 17.76 2.45 -10.04
C GLU A 970 18.35 3.78 -9.59
N PRO A 971 18.79 4.63 -10.53
CA PRO A 971 19.14 6.00 -10.20
C PRO A 971 17.95 6.66 -9.55
N VAL A 972 18.18 7.23 -8.39
CA VAL A 972 17.12 7.93 -7.70
C VAL A 972 17.02 9.32 -8.29
N GLY A 973 15.85 9.73 -8.73
CA GLY A 973 15.58 11.07 -9.26
C GLY A 973 14.97 11.12 -10.66
N GLU A 974 15.27 10.17 -11.54
CA GLU A 974 14.66 10.18 -12.88
C GLU A 974 13.32 9.43 -12.96
N ARG A 975 13.02 8.57 -11.98
CA ARG A 975 11.80 7.76 -11.98
C ARG A 975 10.94 7.86 -10.71
N ASP A 976 11.35 8.63 -9.74
CA ASP A 976 10.41 9.04 -8.72
C ASP A 976 9.45 10.02 -9.37
N TRP A 977 8.30 9.56 -9.79
CA TRP A 977 7.29 10.36 -10.48
C TRP A 977 6.80 11.56 -9.66
N TYR A 978 7.09 11.60 -8.35
CA TYR A 978 6.98 12.79 -7.53
C TYR A 978 8.05 13.81 -7.86
N ASP A 979 9.23 13.36 -8.23
CA ASP A 979 10.42 14.19 -8.41
C ASP A 979 10.84 14.40 -9.86
N ALA A 980 10.16 13.78 -10.83
CA ALA A 980 10.43 13.95 -12.27
C ALA A 980 10.36 15.43 -12.74
N ARG A 981 9.81 16.32 -11.92
CA ARG A 981 9.78 17.77 -12.15
C ARG A 981 10.97 18.52 -11.55
N LEU A 982 11.85 17.85 -10.80
CA LEU A 982 12.92 18.48 -10.03
C LEU A 982 14.26 17.99 -10.55
N LYS A 983 14.96 18.89 -11.20
CA LYS A 983 16.33 18.65 -11.67
C LYS A 983 17.29 18.67 -10.48
N GLY A 984 17.95 17.51 -10.20
CA GLY A 984 19.00 17.36 -9.21
C GLY A 984 18.49 17.14 -7.76
N ARG A 985 19.10 16.23 -7.03
CA ARG A 985 18.68 15.80 -5.69
C ARG A 985 19.08 16.70 -4.56
N ALA A 986 20.22 17.38 -4.65
CA ALA A 986 20.60 18.41 -3.70
C ALA A 986 19.50 19.48 -3.54
N ALA A 987 18.67 19.65 -4.58
CA ALA A 987 17.50 20.52 -4.54
C ALA A 987 16.36 20.00 -3.65
N LEU A 988 16.33 18.70 -3.32
CA LEU A 988 15.25 18.06 -2.53
C LEU A 988 15.56 17.99 -1.03
N TRP A 989 16.85 17.94 -0.67
CA TRP A 989 17.28 17.88 0.71
C TRP A 989 17.23 19.24 1.42
N ARG A 990 16.90 19.23 2.71
CA ARG A 990 16.97 20.37 3.62
C ARG A 990 17.55 19.92 4.94
N ASP A 991 18.46 20.72 5.54
CA ASP A 991 19.03 20.43 6.85
C ASP A 991 18.02 20.56 8.00
N ALA A 992 16.93 21.29 7.76
CA ALA A 992 15.84 21.35 8.71
C ALA A 992 15.07 20.02 8.75
N TYR A 993 14.73 19.61 9.96
CA TYR A 993 13.89 18.45 10.20
C TYR A 993 12.41 18.83 10.01
N HIS A 994 11.72 18.06 9.20
CA HIS A 994 10.29 18.12 9.03
C HIS A 994 9.60 17.20 10.06
N ILE A 995 9.00 17.80 11.08
CA ILE A 995 8.37 17.13 12.20
C ILE A 995 6.86 17.25 12.06
N ILE A 996 6.16 16.13 12.11
CA ILE A 996 4.71 16.09 12.03
C ILE A 996 4.13 16.47 13.40
N PRO A 997 3.20 17.42 13.48
CA PRO A 997 2.52 17.76 14.72
C PRO A 997 1.93 16.54 15.44
N SER A 998 1.87 16.58 16.75
CA SER A 998 1.26 15.55 17.59
C SER A 998 0.61 16.20 18.82
N GLY A 999 -0.60 15.75 19.18
CA GLY A 999 -1.30 16.25 20.34
C GLY A 999 -2.68 16.82 20.05
N LEU A 1000 -3.22 17.58 21.00
CA LEU A 1000 -4.53 18.25 20.90
C LEU A 1000 -4.33 19.61 20.24
N LEU A 1001 -4.39 19.67 18.89
CA LEU A 1001 -4.13 20.92 18.14
C LEU A 1001 -5.25 21.96 18.32
N ALA A 1002 -6.44 21.52 18.71
CA ALA A 1002 -7.50 22.38 19.21
C ALA A 1002 -8.06 21.81 20.52
N ALA A 1003 -8.60 22.67 21.35
CA ALA A 1003 -9.18 22.26 22.63
C ALA A 1003 -10.35 21.30 22.40
N PRO A 1004 -10.40 20.14 23.09
CA PRO A 1004 -11.57 19.28 23.10
C PRO A 1004 -12.80 19.99 23.68
N GLU A 1005 -13.97 19.59 23.24
CA GLU A 1005 -15.25 20.20 23.65
C GLU A 1005 -16.21 19.17 24.20
N ILE A 1006 -16.96 19.55 25.24
CA ILE A 1006 -18.18 18.85 25.64
C ILE A 1006 -19.35 19.47 24.89
N ARG A 1007 -20.00 18.69 24.05
CA ARG A 1007 -21.18 19.13 23.28
C ARG A 1007 -22.43 18.44 23.76
N ARG A 1008 -23.49 19.23 23.98
CA ARG A 1008 -24.82 18.75 24.38
C ARG A 1008 -25.68 18.60 23.13
N GLU A 1009 -26.29 17.43 22.94
CA GLU A 1009 -27.29 17.12 21.92
C GLU A 1009 -28.69 17.23 22.51
N ARG A 1010 -29.61 17.84 21.82
CA ARG A 1010 -31.02 17.95 22.20
C ARG A 1010 -31.83 16.78 21.66
#